data_6efb3885eee74e89558c6d26479aeaac
#
_entry.id   6efb3885eee74e89558c6d26479aeaac
#
_cell.length_a   1.000
_cell.length_b   1.000
_cell.length_c   1.000
_cell.angle_alpha   90.00
_cell.angle_beta   90.00
_cell.angle_gamma   90.00
#
_symmetry.space_group_name_H-M   'P 1'
#
loop_
_entity.id
_entity.type
_entity.pdbx_description
1 polymer ?
#
loop_
_entity_poly.entity_id
_entity_poly.type
_entity_poly.pdbx_seq_one_letter_code
_entity_poly.pdbx_strand_id
1 'polypeptide(L)'
;MTVVLLLGAVLALVPFLVGRVSGSSSATASRAHPAASRLAHESLFEQGNQGDAASQAYADRAYPDQDVTVSEVLGAQAAGANVGRRRTRLSSKWDFLGPDTLDVDRLGTQSFIKPTQWSGRVTALTVDPKCKPEECTLYVGAAGGGIWRSKNALAPNPSWKQISDGIPTNAIGSITVDPNDPTGKTIYVGTGEANGSGDSEAGLGLYKTTDDGAHWALVSGSFAVANNRSIGWIAIDPTNANHILIGTRSGTHGEGSNATSAGPLGAPDLGVYASTDGGASFALTQPGSINEIKFDPSDPNTVYATLGGSAAGGLLRSTTGGTAGSWTPIFQENRSRFSFAAVTLPNGKTRIYLADASGSGQGAQVYRVDDASQPAATLIANNNQGWTRLSNPTDGTPGFAVYNYCNTPLVGSQCGYDMFVMSPADRPDMVVVGGLMHYEELKPYVLQAQVVVGQRSNGRAVLMSMDAGATWTDMTGDVGGESMHPDQHALAFVPGNPDQFFVGSDGGVIRSNGQWADASSQCDTRALPLTPLNLADCHAWLSQIPGELKVINAGLGTLQMNSISVSPYSPDDTAMTGTQDNGTLSFTGSPRWYLPLTGDGGNSGFDATDPHLRFHTYTGGQMDVNYNDVDPTSWLWIGDRFIVNFPESQRFYAPVISDPLFTKTIFVGAQRVWRTTTAGGDRTFLENHCNTAVGEFPSDLLYTGACGNAAEWPPLGASTLTGSAFGTTKSGGTLSSIARGNDTGTLWAASGAGRVLVSTNANAANPAAVTFTRIDAADPTLPNRAVSSVTVDPTNPNHAIVTFSGYNASTASAPGHVFNVVFNPGTGTAAWTNLSYDIGDQPVNDAVLDVATGDLYVSTDFGVYRLVSGTHTWIPAADGLPMVAVSGLTLANSTRGDDRLLYAATHGRGAYRLRLR
;
A
#
# COMPACT_ATOMS: atom_id res chain seq x y z
N MET A 1 3.23 59.54 -32.44
CA MET A 1 4.26 58.75 -33.13
C MET A 1 4.41 57.50 -32.27
N THR A 2 3.68 56.47 -32.60
CA THR A 2 3.47 55.21 -31.82
C THR A 2 4.34 54.14 -32.43
N VAL A 3 5.19 53.51 -31.61
CA VAL A 3 5.90 52.29 -32.02
C VAL A 3 5.28 51.10 -31.31
N VAL A 4 4.71 50.22 -32.09
CA VAL A 4 4.18 48.91 -31.65
C VAL A 4 5.29 47.89 -31.85
N LEU A 5 5.65 47.18 -30.81
CA LEU A 5 6.54 45.98 -30.90
C LEU A 5 5.68 44.74 -30.83
N LEU A 6 5.64 44.00 -31.94
CA LEU A 6 5.14 42.63 -32.00
C LEU A 6 6.26 41.69 -31.54
N LEU A 7 5.96 40.82 -30.53
CA LEU A 7 6.74 39.62 -30.25
C LEU A 7 5.99 38.42 -30.86
N GLY A 8 6.57 37.82 -31.88
CA GLY A 8 6.09 36.57 -32.46
C GLY A 8 6.56 35.37 -31.67
N ALA A 9 5.62 34.51 -31.31
CA ALA A 9 5.90 33.22 -30.72
C ALA A 9 6.26 32.22 -31.86
N VAL A 10 7.43 31.60 -31.78
CA VAL A 10 7.82 30.47 -32.62
C VAL A 10 7.50 29.19 -31.86
N LEU A 11 6.45 28.48 -32.26
CA LEU A 11 6.20 27.10 -31.87
C LEU A 11 7.04 26.18 -32.75
N ALA A 12 7.98 25.48 -32.14
CA ALA A 12 8.69 24.37 -32.76
C ALA A 12 7.95 23.06 -32.43
N LEU A 13 7.29 22.49 -33.43
CA LEU A 13 6.77 21.11 -33.43
C LEU A 13 7.95 20.13 -33.52
N VAL A 14 8.08 19.23 -32.58
CA VAL A 14 8.92 18.04 -32.69
C VAL A 14 8.01 16.82 -32.77
N PRO A 15 8.09 15.98 -33.82
CA PRO A 15 7.28 14.76 -33.88
C PRO A 15 7.85 13.67 -32.99
N PHE A 16 7.03 13.11 -32.09
CA PHE A 16 7.37 11.91 -31.35
C PHE A 16 7.30 10.67 -32.23
N LEU A 17 8.44 10.07 -32.49
CA LEU A 17 8.52 8.69 -32.99
C LEU A 17 8.32 7.75 -31.79
N VAL A 18 7.27 6.94 -31.85
CA VAL A 18 7.06 5.83 -30.90
C VAL A 18 7.98 4.67 -31.31
N GLY A 19 9.11 4.57 -30.64
CA GLY A 19 9.96 3.38 -30.68
C GLY A 19 9.70 2.57 -29.42
N ARG A 20 9.29 1.32 -29.57
CA ARG A 20 9.31 0.34 -28.48
C ARG A 20 10.75 0.19 -28.00
N VAL A 21 11.02 0.58 -26.78
CA VAL A 21 12.25 0.27 -26.06
C VAL A 21 11.82 -0.50 -24.80
N SER A 22 12.30 -1.74 -24.73
CA SER A 22 12.31 -2.52 -23.50
C SER A 22 13.06 -1.73 -22.42
N GLY A 23 12.36 -1.35 -21.36
CA GLY A 23 12.88 -0.44 -20.36
C GLY A 23 13.82 -1.10 -19.41
N SER A 24 15.04 -0.64 -19.37
CA SER A 24 15.82 -0.55 -18.15
C SER A 24 15.45 0.79 -17.50
N SER A 25 14.88 0.78 -16.29
CA SER A 25 14.59 1.99 -15.54
C SER A 25 15.90 2.71 -15.20
N SER A 26 16.25 3.73 -15.99
CA SER A 26 17.24 4.71 -15.56
C SER A 26 16.55 5.66 -14.58
N ALA A 27 17.01 5.69 -13.32
CA ALA A 27 16.64 6.69 -12.36
C ALA A 27 16.83 8.09 -12.98
N THR A 28 15.75 8.78 -13.24
CA THR A 28 15.78 10.21 -13.62
C THR A 28 16.22 10.96 -12.39
N ALA A 29 17.37 11.63 -12.49
CA ALA A 29 17.85 12.55 -11.47
C ALA A 29 16.74 13.56 -11.14
N SER A 30 16.27 13.57 -9.89
CA SER A 30 15.31 14.55 -9.43
C SER A 30 15.90 15.95 -9.58
N ARG A 31 15.20 16.82 -10.28
CA ARG A 31 15.55 18.24 -10.32
C ARG A 31 15.35 18.82 -8.93
N ALA A 32 16.32 19.59 -8.45
CA ALA A 32 16.19 20.35 -7.21
C ALA A 32 14.88 21.16 -7.23
N HIS A 33 13.99 20.87 -6.28
CA HIS A 33 12.75 21.61 -6.09
C HIS A 33 13.00 22.79 -5.14
N PRO A 34 12.40 23.95 -5.37
CA PRO A 34 12.43 25.07 -4.43
C PRO A 34 11.70 24.68 -3.15
N ALA A 35 12.04 25.34 -2.04
CA ALA A 35 11.49 25.10 -0.71
C ALA A 35 9.96 24.89 -0.75
N ALA A 36 9.53 23.73 -0.36
CA ALA A 36 8.14 23.28 -0.47
C ALA A 36 7.45 23.40 0.90
N SER A 37 6.15 23.71 0.91
CA SER A 37 5.34 23.71 2.11
C SER A 37 5.19 22.27 2.68
N ARG A 38 4.73 22.12 3.93
CA ARG A 38 4.48 20.80 4.56
C ARG A 38 3.53 19.92 3.74
N LEU A 39 2.57 20.52 3.01
CA LEU A 39 1.70 19.79 2.07
C LEU A 39 2.45 19.27 0.85
N ALA A 40 3.42 20.04 0.35
CA ALA A 40 4.32 19.51 -0.67
C ALA A 40 5.23 18.42 -0.10
N HIS A 41 5.50 18.42 1.19
CA HIS A 41 6.16 17.31 1.89
C HIS A 41 5.29 16.04 1.85
N GLU A 42 4.06 16.09 2.32
CA GLU A 42 3.13 14.96 2.23
C GLU A 42 2.99 14.48 0.77
N SER A 43 2.81 15.39 -0.20
CA SER A 43 2.74 15.06 -1.61
C SER A 43 4.06 14.54 -2.22
N LEU A 44 5.21 14.93 -1.73
CA LEU A 44 6.50 14.38 -2.16
C LEU A 44 6.71 12.96 -1.62
N PHE A 45 6.12 12.63 -0.46
CA PHE A 45 6.17 11.29 0.13
C PHE A 45 5.10 10.36 -0.45
N GLU A 46 3.95 10.87 -0.82
CA GLU A 46 2.93 10.13 -1.56
C GLU A 46 3.26 9.95 -3.05
N GLN A 47 4.17 10.76 -3.61
CA GLN A 47 4.72 10.58 -4.97
C GLN A 47 5.82 9.53 -5.07
N GLY A 48 6.27 8.95 -3.96
CA GLY A 48 6.95 7.69 -3.99
C GLY A 48 5.97 6.69 -4.62
N ASN A 49 6.22 6.33 -5.89
CA ASN A 49 5.33 5.45 -6.64
C ASN A 49 5.09 4.20 -5.80
N GLN A 50 3.89 4.02 -5.24
CA GLN A 50 3.52 2.88 -4.38
C GLN A 50 3.96 1.53 -5.00
N GLY A 51 4.02 1.48 -6.33
CA GLY A 51 4.58 0.39 -7.07
C GLY A 51 6.06 0.11 -6.88
N ASP A 52 6.82 1.04 -6.34
CA ASP A 52 8.28 0.87 -6.26
C ASP A 52 8.69 -0.05 -5.12
N ALA A 53 7.99 -0.02 -3.96
CA ALA A 53 8.24 -0.95 -2.84
C ALA A 53 7.92 -2.40 -3.25
N ALA A 54 6.72 -2.61 -3.75
CA ALA A 54 6.24 -3.93 -4.18
C ALA A 54 7.02 -4.46 -5.38
N SER A 55 7.35 -3.60 -6.36
CA SER A 55 8.20 -3.96 -7.50
C SER A 55 9.59 -4.39 -7.06
N GLN A 56 10.16 -3.74 -6.05
CA GLN A 56 11.45 -4.10 -5.50
C GLN A 56 11.39 -5.42 -4.72
N ALA A 57 10.37 -5.62 -3.89
CA ALA A 57 10.15 -6.88 -3.18
C ALA A 57 9.93 -8.05 -4.15
N TYR A 58 9.18 -7.81 -5.23
CA TYR A 58 9.01 -8.78 -6.31
C TYR A 58 10.33 -9.09 -7.02
N ALA A 59 11.10 -8.05 -7.40
CA ALA A 59 12.39 -8.23 -8.05
C ALA A 59 13.39 -9.03 -7.19
N ASP A 60 13.39 -8.82 -5.87
CA ASP A 60 14.21 -9.59 -4.93
C ASP A 60 13.80 -11.09 -4.89
N ARG A 61 12.49 -11.39 -5.05
CA ARG A 61 11.99 -12.78 -5.13
C ARG A 61 12.27 -13.44 -6.47
N ALA A 62 12.22 -12.67 -7.55
CA ALA A 62 12.46 -13.15 -8.90
C ALA A 62 13.96 -13.34 -9.22
N TYR A 63 14.85 -12.52 -8.61
CA TYR A 63 16.27 -12.49 -8.95
C TYR A 63 16.97 -13.86 -8.74
N PRO A 64 17.80 -14.36 -9.70
CA PRO A 64 18.34 -13.68 -10.89
C PRO A 64 17.42 -13.69 -12.12
N ASP A 65 16.28 -14.36 -12.07
CA ASP A 65 15.27 -14.35 -13.11
C ASP A 65 14.51 -13.00 -13.10
N GLN A 66 13.54 -12.82 -13.98
CA GLN A 66 12.74 -11.62 -14.08
C GLN A 66 11.30 -11.81 -13.60
N ASP A 67 10.88 -13.07 -13.43
CA ASP A 67 9.52 -13.45 -13.05
C ASP A 67 9.51 -14.54 -11.97
N VAL A 68 8.45 -14.52 -11.15
CA VAL A 68 8.08 -15.59 -10.23
C VAL A 68 6.89 -16.34 -10.83
N THR A 69 7.02 -17.65 -11.00
CA THR A 69 5.96 -18.47 -11.57
C THR A 69 4.92 -18.86 -10.52
N VAL A 70 3.68 -19.13 -10.97
CA VAL A 70 2.61 -19.64 -10.07
C VAL A 70 3.04 -20.96 -9.40
N SER A 71 3.78 -21.81 -10.09
CA SER A 71 4.26 -23.07 -9.52
C SER A 71 5.25 -22.88 -8.37
N GLU A 72 6.11 -21.88 -8.43
CA GLU A 72 7.01 -21.49 -7.34
C GLU A 72 6.22 -21.00 -6.13
N VAL A 73 5.26 -20.08 -6.34
CA VAL A 73 4.40 -19.58 -5.27
C VAL A 73 3.61 -20.70 -4.59
N LEU A 74 2.95 -21.58 -5.36
CA LEU A 74 2.19 -22.71 -4.80
C LEU A 74 3.10 -23.75 -4.13
N GLY A 75 4.29 -23.97 -4.67
CA GLY A 75 5.32 -24.83 -4.06
C GLY A 75 5.79 -24.30 -2.71
N ALA A 76 6.08 -23.01 -2.64
CA ALA A 76 6.48 -22.33 -1.40
C ALA A 76 5.36 -22.34 -0.34
N GLN A 77 4.13 -22.09 -0.77
CA GLN A 77 2.95 -22.17 0.10
C GLN A 77 2.75 -23.58 0.66
N ALA A 78 2.90 -24.60 -0.18
CA ALA A 78 2.85 -25.99 0.27
C ALA A 78 3.99 -26.33 1.25
N ALA A 79 5.21 -25.80 1.02
CA ALA A 79 6.34 -25.93 1.92
C ALA A 79 6.04 -25.26 3.28
N GLY A 80 5.57 -24.03 3.28
CA GLY A 80 5.14 -23.31 4.49
C GLY A 80 4.07 -24.07 5.27
N ALA A 81 3.02 -24.52 4.59
CA ALA A 81 1.97 -25.34 5.20
C ALA A 81 2.49 -26.69 5.76
N ASN A 82 3.51 -27.30 5.14
CA ASN A 82 4.14 -28.53 5.64
C ASN A 82 4.90 -28.27 6.94
N VAL A 83 5.67 -27.19 7.02
CA VAL A 83 6.35 -26.77 8.26
C VAL A 83 5.30 -26.39 9.32
N GLY A 84 4.28 -25.61 8.95
CA GLY A 84 3.22 -25.15 9.84
C GLY A 84 2.40 -26.25 10.53
N ARG A 85 2.30 -27.44 9.91
CA ARG A 85 1.64 -28.63 10.50
C ARG A 85 2.48 -29.39 11.54
N ARG A 86 3.75 -29.09 11.67
CA ARG A 86 4.63 -29.74 12.64
C ARG A 86 4.28 -29.26 14.05
N ARG A 87 4.55 -30.10 15.05
CA ARG A 87 4.32 -29.69 16.44
C ARG A 87 5.32 -28.64 16.86
N THR A 88 4.83 -27.51 17.35
CA THR A 88 5.64 -26.55 18.11
C THR A 88 6.16 -27.19 19.40
N ARG A 89 7.34 -26.77 19.84
CA ARG A 89 7.93 -27.20 21.14
C ARG A 89 7.73 -26.16 22.23
N LEU A 90 7.12 -25.02 21.91
CA LEU A 90 6.79 -23.97 22.86
C LEU A 90 5.36 -24.13 23.37
N SER A 91 5.16 -23.93 24.66
CA SER A 91 3.84 -23.83 25.27
C SER A 91 3.21 -22.44 25.07
N SER A 92 4.02 -21.45 24.69
CA SER A 92 3.59 -20.08 24.42
C SER A 92 2.89 -19.99 23.06
N LYS A 93 2.01 -18.99 22.96
CA LYS A 93 1.34 -18.60 21.70
C LYS A 93 1.76 -17.19 21.32
N TRP A 94 1.60 -16.88 20.04
CA TRP A 94 1.70 -15.52 19.58
C TRP A 94 0.53 -14.69 20.13
N ASP A 95 0.86 -13.57 20.74
CA ASP A 95 -0.10 -12.56 21.20
C ASP A 95 -0.20 -11.47 20.12
N PHE A 96 -1.42 -11.15 19.68
CA PHE A 96 -1.65 -9.99 18.81
C PHE A 96 -1.39 -8.71 19.60
N LEU A 97 -0.43 -7.92 19.15
CA LEU A 97 -0.10 -6.63 19.75
C LEU A 97 -0.93 -5.47 19.22
N GLY A 98 -1.52 -5.65 18.09
CA GLY A 98 -2.25 -4.60 17.44
C GLY A 98 -1.54 -4.03 16.18
N PRO A 99 -1.94 -2.82 15.76
CA PRO A 99 -3.03 -2.07 16.39
C PRO A 99 -4.39 -2.75 16.19
N ASP A 100 -5.18 -2.82 17.26
CA ASP A 100 -6.62 -2.98 17.17
C ASP A 100 -7.30 -1.62 16.96
N THR A 101 -6.61 -0.56 17.37
CA THR A 101 -6.98 0.83 17.17
C THR A 101 -5.70 1.63 16.93
N LEU A 102 -5.64 2.34 15.82
CA LEU A 102 -4.57 3.28 15.48
C LEU A 102 -5.08 4.70 15.63
N ASP A 103 -4.66 5.37 16.69
CA ASP A 103 -4.98 6.79 16.89
C ASP A 103 -4.06 7.65 16.02
N VAL A 104 -4.69 8.44 15.15
CA VAL A 104 -3.99 9.45 14.36
C VAL A 104 -3.82 10.68 15.23
N ASP A 105 -2.58 11.11 15.45
CA ASP A 105 -2.37 12.39 16.09
C ASP A 105 -2.87 13.51 15.18
N ARG A 106 -3.53 14.47 15.83
CA ARG A 106 -4.10 15.64 15.15
C ARG A 106 -3.00 16.61 14.72
N LEU A 107 -1.99 16.08 14.04
CA LEU A 107 -0.90 16.85 13.50
C LEU A 107 -1.40 17.81 12.43
N GLY A 108 -1.27 19.06 12.70
CA GLY A 108 -1.64 20.14 11.81
C GLY A 108 -3.02 20.68 12.11
N THR A 109 -3.05 21.52 13.12
CA THR A 109 -4.22 22.29 13.61
C THR A 109 -4.85 23.22 12.56
N GLN A 110 -4.35 23.25 11.34
CA GLN A 110 -4.80 24.12 10.27
C GLN A 110 -5.83 23.50 9.32
N SER A 111 -6.10 22.20 9.42
CA SER A 111 -7.19 21.58 8.67
C SER A 111 -8.50 21.61 9.45
N PHE A 112 -9.62 21.84 8.75
CA PHE A 112 -10.97 21.75 9.30
C PHE A 112 -11.41 20.32 9.54
N ILE A 113 -10.76 19.36 8.87
CA ILE A 113 -11.01 17.93 9.01
C ILE A 113 -9.82 17.27 9.70
N LYS A 114 -10.10 16.28 10.54
CA LYS A 114 -9.11 15.60 11.40
C LYS A 114 -9.51 14.14 11.56
N PRO A 115 -8.91 13.23 10.80
CA PRO A 115 -9.15 11.81 11.03
C PRO A 115 -8.69 11.45 12.45
N THR A 116 -9.47 10.61 13.13
CA THR A 116 -9.15 10.19 14.50
C THR A 116 -8.50 8.82 14.57
N GLN A 117 -8.85 7.93 13.64
CA GLN A 117 -8.33 6.55 13.64
C GLN A 117 -8.21 6.00 12.23
N TRP A 118 -7.14 5.23 11.99
CA TRP A 118 -6.91 4.50 10.75
C TRP A 118 -6.72 2.99 10.98
N SER A 119 -6.78 2.22 9.89
CA SER A 119 -6.39 0.81 9.76
C SER A 119 -5.68 0.64 8.41
N GLY A 120 -5.54 -0.58 7.89
CA GLY A 120 -4.96 -0.82 6.57
C GLY A 120 -5.98 -0.82 5.43
N ARG A 121 -5.47 -0.88 4.21
CA ARG A 121 -6.21 -0.73 2.94
C ARG A 121 -7.35 -1.71 2.78
N VAL A 122 -8.54 -1.17 2.50
CA VAL A 122 -9.79 -1.89 2.20
C VAL A 122 -10.13 -1.72 0.73
N THR A 123 -10.12 -2.81 -0.02
CA THR A 123 -10.34 -2.84 -1.47
C THR A 123 -11.77 -3.16 -1.89
N ALA A 124 -12.53 -3.85 -1.03
CA ALA A 124 -13.89 -4.27 -1.32
C ALA A 124 -14.79 -4.24 -0.08
N LEU A 125 -16.02 -3.79 -0.28
CA LEU A 125 -17.08 -3.80 0.73
C LEU A 125 -18.36 -4.43 0.17
N THR A 126 -19.03 -5.23 0.98
CA THR A 126 -20.41 -5.66 0.70
C THR A 126 -21.22 -5.79 1.98
N VAL A 127 -22.46 -5.28 1.93
CA VAL A 127 -23.42 -5.37 3.02
C VAL A 127 -24.39 -6.51 2.72
N ASP A 128 -24.71 -7.33 3.72
CA ASP A 128 -25.78 -8.33 3.61
C ASP A 128 -27.09 -7.63 3.19
N PRO A 129 -27.76 -8.04 2.10
CA PRO A 129 -29.05 -7.47 1.69
C PRO A 129 -30.12 -7.46 2.77
N LYS A 130 -29.96 -8.24 3.83
CA LYS A 130 -30.88 -8.32 4.99
C LYS A 130 -30.50 -7.42 6.16
N CYS A 131 -29.48 -6.57 5.99
CA CYS A 131 -29.05 -5.65 7.02
C CYS A 131 -30.22 -4.88 7.63
N LYS A 132 -30.27 -4.86 8.96
CA LYS A 132 -31.21 -4.11 9.78
C LYS A 132 -30.43 -3.37 10.88
N PRO A 133 -31.03 -2.34 11.49
CA PRO A 133 -30.33 -1.57 12.52
C PRO A 133 -29.75 -2.42 13.67
N GLU A 134 -30.43 -3.49 14.05
CA GLU A 134 -30.02 -4.37 15.17
C GLU A 134 -29.07 -5.48 14.73
N GLU A 135 -29.08 -5.85 13.44
CA GLU A 135 -28.28 -6.95 12.88
C GLU A 135 -27.88 -6.62 11.44
N CYS A 136 -26.74 -5.97 11.28
CA CYS A 136 -26.20 -5.61 9.97
C CYS A 136 -24.83 -6.26 9.75
N THR A 137 -24.77 -7.19 8.81
CA THR A 137 -23.50 -7.82 8.43
C THR A 137 -22.80 -7.02 7.34
N LEU A 138 -21.56 -6.63 7.61
CA LEU A 138 -20.64 -6.04 6.65
C LEU A 138 -19.46 -6.98 6.43
N TYR A 139 -19.13 -7.24 5.17
CA TYR A 139 -17.94 -7.96 4.75
C TYR A 139 -16.94 -6.96 4.16
N VAL A 140 -15.68 -7.14 4.53
CA VAL A 140 -14.55 -6.27 4.12
C VAL A 140 -13.48 -7.15 3.50
N GLY A 141 -13.05 -6.80 2.30
CA GLY A 141 -11.85 -7.33 1.65
C GLY A 141 -10.71 -6.34 1.79
N ALA A 142 -9.56 -6.80 2.28
CA ALA A 142 -8.36 -5.98 2.42
C ALA A 142 -7.28 -6.38 1.40
N ALA A 143 -6.42 -5.45 1.04
CA ALA A 143 -5.35 -5.66 0.07
C ALA A 143 -4.39 -6.79 0.46
N GLY A 144 -3.91 -6.80 1.69
CA GLY A 144 -3.04 -7.84 2.25
C GLY A 144 -3.58 -8.48 3.53
N GLY A 145 -4.78 -8.08 3.98
CA GLY A 145 -5.37 -8.46 5.27
C GLY A 145 -6.42 -9.57 5.20
N GLY A 146 -6.76 -10.09 4.02
CA GLY A 146 -7.79 -11.11 3.82
C GLY A 146 -9.20 -10.56 3.99
N ILE A 147 -10.13 -11.43 4.42
CA ILE A 147 -11.55 -11.11 4.55
C ILE A 147 -11.94 -10.98 6.01
N TRP A 148 -12.65 -9.89 6.31
CA TRP A 148 -13.18 -9.58 7.63
C TRP A 148 -14.71 -9.45 7.59
N ARG A 149 -15.34 -9.77 8.70
CA ARG A 149 -16.79 -9.67 8.85
C ARG A 149 -17.16 -9.05 10.17
N SER A 150 -18.08 -8.09 10.15
CA SER A 150 -18.83 -7.62 11.32
C SER A 150 -20.30 -7.97 11.17
N LYS A 151 -20.91 -8.60 12.18
CA LYS A 151 -22.37 -8.89 12.22
C LYS A 151 -23.21 -7.76 12.84
N ASN A 152 -22.53 -6.79 13.40
CA ASN A 152 -23.12 -5.64 14.07
C ASN A 152 -22.54 -4.33 13.58
N ALA A 153 -22.33 -4.21 12.27
CA ALA A 153 -21.64 -3.08 11.64
C ALA A 153 -22.27 -1.70 11.92
N LEU A 154 -23.56 -1.65 12.27
CA LEU A 154 -24.28 -0.45 12.67
C LEU A 154 -24.22 -0.15 14.17
N ALA A 155 -23.68 -1.06 14.99
CA ALA A 155 -23.50 -0.80 16.41
C ALA A 155 -22.51 0.35 16.67
N PRO A 156 -22.58 1.02 17.83
CA PRO A 156 -21.60 2.05 18.19
C PRO A 156 -20.15 1.56 18.15
N ASN A 157 -19.91 0.31 18.54
CA ASN A 157 -18.60 -0.34 18.48
C ASN A 157 -18.78 -1.73 17.83
N PRO A 158 -18.65 -1.83 16.50
CA PRO A 158 -18.74 -3.10 15.80
C PRO A 158 -17.62 -4.05 16.22
N SER A 159 -17.91 -5.34 16.20
CA SER A 159 -16.92 -6.39 16.40
C SER A 159 -16.51 -7.02 15.08
N TRP A 160 -15.21 -7.20 14.88
CA TRP A 160 -14.65 -7.78 13.67
C TRP A 160 -14.19 -9.22 13.88
N LYS A 161 -14.41 -10.05 12.88
CA LYS A 161 -13.86 -11.40 12.81
C LYS A 161 -13.25 -11.63 11.43
N GLN A 162 -11.99 -12.03 11.40
CA GLN A 162 -11.34 -12.54 10.21
C GLN A 162 -11.97 -13.89 9.83
N ILE A 163 -12.25 -14.09 8.53
CA ILE A 163 -12.95 -15.27 8.01
C ILE A 163 -12.30 -15.85 6.73
N SER A 164 -11.08 -15.46 6.36
CA SER A 164 -10.40 -15.94 5.14
C SER A 164 -9.58 -17.21 5.32
N ASP A 165 -9.72 -17.94 6.44
CA ASP A 165 -8.99 -19.19 6.64
C ASP A 165 -9.33 -20.21 5.54
N GLY A 166 -8.30 -20.76 4.89
CA GLY A 166 -8.44 -21.68 3.75
C GLY A 166 -8.38 -21.02 2.37
N ILE A 167 -8.35 -19.69 2.28
CA ILE A 167 -7.98 -18.99 1.04
C ILE A 167 -6.46 -18.82 1.02
N PRO A 168 -5.78 -19.20 -0.08
CA PRO A 168 -4.32 -19.25 -0.10
C PRO A 168 -3.65 -17.87 -0.27
N THR A 169 -4.39 -16.78 -0.32
CA THR A 169 -3.88 -15.41 -0.41
C THR A 169 -4.65 -14.48 0.51
N ASN A 170 -4.00 -13.42 0.98
CA ASN A 170 -4.64 -12.35 1.74
C ASN A 170 -5.06 -11.16 0.85
N ALA A 171 -4.69 -11.14 -0.44
CA ALA A 171 -5.09 -10.09 -1.37
C ALA A 171 -6.50 -10.34 -1.91
N ILE A 172 -7.43 -9.41 -1.65
CA ILE A 172 -8.84 -9.52 -2.01
C ILE A 172 -9.22 -8.37 -2.95
N GLY A 173 -9.78 -8.69 -4.12
CA GLY A 173 -10.20 -7.71 -5.12
C GLY A 173 -11.69 -7.42 -5.13
N SER A 174 -12.52 -8.42 -4.83
CA SER A 174 -13.98 -8.26 -4.85
C SER A 174 -14.70 -9.25 -3.93
N ILE A 175 -15.84 -8.84 -3.39
CA ILE A 175 -16.71 -9.67 -2.56
C ILE A 175 -18.16 -9.48 -3.01
N THR A 176 -18.91 -10.58 -3.19
CA THR A 176 -20.31 -10.54 -3.59
C THR A 176 -21.12 -11.58 -2.78
N VAL A 177 -22.21 -11.13 -2.17
CA VAL A 177 -23.23 -12.04 -1.60
C VAL A 177 -24.08 -12.56 -2.76
N ASP A 178 -24.32 -13.86 -2.83
CA ASP A 178 -25.14 -14.47 -3.88
C ASP A 178 -26.60 -13.95 -3.79
N PRO A 179 -27.10 -13.21 -4.80
CA PRO A 179 -28.47 -12.69 -4.78
C PRO A 179 -29.55 -13.79 -4.79
N ASN A 180 -29.16 -15.00 -5.20
CA ASN A 180 -30.08 -16.16 -5.23
C ASN A 180 -30.13 -16.93 -3.90
N ASP A 181 -29.26 -16.64 -2.94
CA ASP A 181 -29.28 -17.26 -1.62
C ASP A 181 -30.15 -16.46 -0.63
N PRO A 182 -31.38 -16.90 -0.34
CA PRO A 182 -32.23 -16.21 0.62
C PRO A 182 -31.69 -16.25 2.06
N THR A 183 -30.66 -17.03 2.36
CA THR A 183 -30.03 -17.06 3.69
C THR A 183 -28.96 -15.99 3.85
N GLY A 184 -28.37 -15.48 2.76
CA GLY A 184 -27.24 -14.53 2.74
C GLY A 184 -25.90 -15.15 3.17
N LYS A 185 -25.79 -16.47 3.22
CA LYS A 185 -24.59 -17.20 3.67
C LYS A 185 -23.66 -17.60 2.53
N THR A 186 -24.18 -17.57 1.30
CA THR A 186 -23.38 -17.85 0.11
C THR A 186 -22.69 -16.59 -0.34
N ILE A 187 -21.36 -16.61 -0.30
CA ILE A 187 -20.50 -15.46 -0.62
C ILE A 187 -19.43 -15.92 -1.60
N TYR A 188 -19.18 -15.10 -2.59
CA TYR A 188 -18.07 -15.27 -3.52
C TYR A 188 -17.00 -14.20 -3.28
N VAL A 189 -15.74 -14.59 -3.41
CA VAL A 189 -14.59 -13.72 -3.24
C VAL A 189 -13.63 -13.88 -4.39
N GLY A 190 -13.36 -12.79 -5.11
CA GLY A 190 -12.30 -12.68 -6.11
C GLY A 190 -11.00 -12.29 -5.46
N THR A 191 -9.97 -13.12 -5.65
CA THR A 191 -8.64 -12.85 -5.10
C THR A 191 -7.81 -11.97 -6.03
N GLY A 192 -6.76 -11.36 -5.47
CA GLY A 192 -5.92 -10.36 -6.12
C GLY A 192 -6.51 -8.97 -6.05
N GLU A 193 -5.66 -7.96 -5.91
CA GLU A 193 -6.08 -6.56 -5.85
C GLU A 193 -6.20 -5.97 -7.25
N ALA A 194 -7.36 -5.41 -7.62
CA ALA A 194 -7.63 -4.90 -8.96
C ALA A 194 -7.50 -3.37 -9.10
N ASN A 195 -6.99 -2.67 -8.10
CA ASN A 195 -6.92 -1.22 -8.07
C ASN A 195 -5.90 -0.62 -9.06
N GLY A 196 -4.94 -1.41 -9.56
CA GLY A 196 -4.01 -0.98 -10.61
C GLY A 196 -2.91 -0.05 -10.14
N SER A 197 -2.57 -0.12 -8.87
CA SER A 197 -1.32 0.41 -8.33
C SER A 197 -0.17 -0.58 -8.59
N GLY A 198 1.05 -0.13 -8.38
CA GLY A 198 2.21 -0.98 -8.53
C GLY A 198 2.33 -2.07 -7.48
N ASP A 199 1.63 -1.96 -6.35
CA ASP A 199 1.58 -2.92 -5.24
C ASP A 199 0.36 -3.83 -5.26
N SER A 200 -0.50 -3.74 -6.28
CA SER A 200 -1.66 -4.60 -6.45
C SER A 200 -1.26 -6.05 -6.71
N GLU A 201 -1.44 -6.91 -5.73
CA GLU A 201 -1.07 -8.31 -5.83
C GLU A 201 -1.97 -9.11 -6.77
N ALA A 202 -1.39 -10.04 -7.52
CA ALA A 202 -2.14 -10.99 -8.33
C ALA A 202 -2.86 -12.03 -7.45
N GLY A 203 -3.98 -12.56 -7.96
CA GLY A 203 -4.80 -13.54 -7.27
C GLY A 203 -4.61 -14.98 -7.73
N LEU A 204 -5.34 -15.88 -7.07
CA LEU A 204 -5.34 -17.33 -7.29
C LEU A 204 -6.75 -17.87 -7.55
N GLY A 205 -7.61 -17.09 -8.22
CA GLY A 205 -8.94 -17.52 -8.63
C GLY A 205 -10.07 -16.99 -7.75
N LEU A 206 -11.27 -17.57 -7.96
CA LEU A 206 -12.52 -17.24 -7.29
C LEU A 206 -12.80 -18.26 -6.19
N TYR A 207 -13.15 -17.81 -5.00
CA TYR A 207 -13.49 -18.66 -3.86
C TYR A 207 -14.96 -18.47 -3.48
N LYS A 208 -15.58 -19.54 -2.95
CA LYS A 208 -16.98 -19.57 -2.52
C LYS A 208 -17.10 -20.15 -1.11
N THR A 209 -17.94 -19.56 -0.29
CA THR A 209 -18.48 -20.16 0.94
C THR A 209 -19.99 -20.32 0.83
N THR A 210 -20.56 -21.27 1.57
CA THR A 210 -22.01 -21.44 1.76
C THR A 210 -22.43 -21.44 3.23
N ASP A 211 -21.48 -21.12 4.11
CA ASP A 211 -21.64 -21.16 5.56
C ASP A 211 -21.13 -19.88 6.27
N ASP A 212 -21.33 -18.73 5.59
CA ASP A 212 -21.02 -17.41 6.15
C ASP A 212 -19.51 -17.25 6.45
N GLY A 213 -18.64 -17.83 5.58
CA GLY A 213 -17.19 -17.73 5.67
C GLY A 213 -16.52 -18.66 6.70
N ALA A 214 -17.23 -19.69 7.19
CA ALA A 214 -16.62 -20.69 8.06
C ALA A 214 -15.67 -21.62 7.27
N HIS A 215 -16.02 -21.95 6.03
CA HIS A 215 -15.17 -22.71 5.12
C HIS A 215 -15.23 -22.12 3.71
N TRP A 216 -14.10 -22.15 3.03
CA TRP A 216 -13.96 -21.66 1.66
C TRP A 216 -13.52 -22.77 0.72
N ALA A 217 -14.05 -22.77 -0.49
CA ALA A 217 -13.65 -23.66 -1.57
C ALA A 217 -13.33 -22.85 -2.85
N LEU A 218 -12.28 -23.26 -3.55
CA LEU A 218 -11.99 -22.73 -4.89
C LEU A 218 -13.14 -23.12 -5.84
N VAL A 219 -13.65 -22.15 -6.58
CA VAL A 219 -14.57 -22.38 -7.70
C VAL A 219 -13.78 -23.01 -8.83
N SER A 220 -14.01 -24.30 -9.13
CA SER A 220 -13.07 -25.18 -9.82
C SER A 220 -12.57 -24.67 -11.18
N GLY A 221 -13.44 -24.02 -11.99
CA GLY A 221 -13.07 -23.50 -13.30
C GLY A 221 -12.30 -22.17 -13.24
N SER A 222 -12.31 -21.48 -12.10
CA SER A 222 -11.78 -20.11 -12.00
C SER A 222 -10.26 -20.05 -12.01
N PHE A 223 -9.57 -21.05 -11.48
CA PHE A 223 -8.12 -21.05 -11.43
C PHE A 223 -7.50 -21.01 -12.84
N ALA A 224 -8.06 -21.74 -13.80
CA ALA A 224 -7.56 -21.77 -15.17
C ALA A 224 -7.60 -20.40 -15.87
N VAL A 225 -8.49 -19.48 -15.43
CA VAL A 225 -8.74 -18.21 -16.10
C VAL A 225 -8.37 -16.99 -15.25
N ALA A 226 -8.07 -17.17 -13.97
CA ALA A 226 -7.78 -16.07 -13.05
C ALA A 226 -6.57 -16.31 -12.13
N ASN A 227 -5.73 -17.36 -12.35
CA ASN A 227 -4.43 -17.40 -11.71
C ASN A 227 -3.54 -16.29 -12.29
N ASN A 228 -2.68 -15.70 -11.48
CA ASN A 228 -1.87 -14.52 -11.86
C ASN A 228 -2.69 -13.32 -12.39
N ARG A 229 -3.97 -13.24 -12.04
CA ARG A 229 -4.86 -12.14 -12.35
C ARG A 229 -5.59 -11.69 -11.11
N SER A 230 -5.96 -10.42 -11.06
CA SER A 230 -6.87 -9.92 -10.04
C SER A 230 -8.31 -10.00 -10.54
N ILE A 231 -9.24 -10.43 -9.68
CA ILE A 231 -10.66 -10.42 -9.99
C ILE A 231 -11.26 -9.13 -9.43
N GLY A 232 -11.43 -8.12 -10.30
CA GLY A 232 -11.95 -6.81 -9.91
C GLY A 232 -13.45 -6.80 -9.63
N TRP A 233 -14.21 -7.71 -10.24
CA TRP A 233 -15.66 -7.80 -10.05
C TRP A 233 -16.19 -9.21 -10.26
N ILE A 234 -17.23 -9.54 -9.47
CA ILE A 234 -18.02 -10.76 -9.56
C ILE A 234 -19.46 -10.34 -9.78
N ALA A 235 -20.06 -10.70 -10.90
CA ALA A 235 -21.48 -10.50 -11.17
C ALA A 235 -22.18 -11.86 -11.25
N ILE A 236 -23.22 -12.05 -10.44
CA ILE A 236 -24.07 -13.24 -10.43
C ILE A 236 -25.44 -12.84 -10.95
N ASP A 237 -25.97 -13.58 -11.92
CA ASP A 237 -27.31 -13.35 -12.45
C ASP A 237 -28.33 -13.49 -11.31
N PRO A 238 -29.12 -12.45 -11.03
CA PRO A 238 -30.07 -12.47 -9.91
C PRO A 238 -31.20 -13.47 -10.07
N THR A 239 -31.33 -14.07 -11.27
CA THR A 239 -32.38 -15.08 -11.60
C THR A 239 -31.79 -16.47 -11.83
N ASN A 240 -30.45 -16.61 -11.89
CA ASN A 240 -29.80 -17.88 -12.19
C ASN A 240 -28.39 -17.97 -11.53
N ALA A 241 -28.31 -18.58 -10.37
CA ALA A 241 -27.04 -18.75 -9.62
C ALA A 241 -25.92 -19.52 -10.38
N ASN A 242 -26.25 -20.21 -11.48
CA ASN A 242 -25.25 -20.89 -12.31
C ASN A 242 -24.59 -19.94 -13.33
N HIS A 243 -25.18 -18.78 -13.57
CA HIS A 243 -24.63 -17.78 -14.49
C HIS A 243 -23.80 -16.76 -13.73
N ILE A 244 -22.47 -16.87 -13.87
CA ILE A 244 -21.49 -16.07 -13.14
C ILE A 244 -20.56 -15.40 -14.15
N LEU A 245 -20.35 -14.10 -14.00
CA LEU A 245 -19.37 -13.33 -14.77
C LEU A 245 -18.27 -12.83 -13.82
N ILE A 246 -17.02 -12.96 -14.25
CA ILE A 246 -15.87 -12.36 -13.54
C ILE A 246 -15.09 -11.44 -14.48
N GLY A 247 -14.69 -10.28 -13.95
CA GLY A 247 -13.82 -9.34 -14.63
C GLY A 247 -12.39 -9.48 -14.13
N THR A 248 -11.45 -9.74 -15.05
CA THR A 248 -10.04 -9.89 -14.67
C THR A 248 -9.21 -8.68 -15.10
N ARG A 249 -8.24 -8.36 -14.24
CA ARG A 249 -7.27 -7.30 -14.43
C ARG A 249 -5.86 -7.80 -14.11
N SER A 250 -4.83 -7.07 -14.55
CA SER A 250 -3.47 -7.33 -14.10
C SER A 250 -3.39 -7.13 -12.59
N GLY A 251 -2.98 -8.14 -11.87
CA GLY A 251 -2.30 -7.94 -10.60
C GLY A 251 -0.85 -7.60 -10.95
N THR A 252 -0.30 -6.63 -10.28
CA THR A 252 1.11 -6.30 -10.41
C THR A 252 1.92 -7.04 -9.35
N HIS A 253 3.10 -6.60 -9.05
CA HIS A 253 3.90 -7.20 -8.01
C HIS A 253 3.40 -6.76 -6.63
N GLY A 254 3.67 -7.55 -5.62
CA GLY A 254 3.35 -7.24 -4.25
C GLY A 254 4.36 -7.86 -3.29
N GLU A 255 4.31 -7.48 -2.04
CA GLU A 255 5.08 -8.10 -0.95
C GLU A 255 4.36 -9.32 -0.35
N GLY A 256 3.18 -9.64 -0.83
CA GLY A 256 2.38 -10.72 -0.33
C GLY A 256 2.95 -12.11 -0.62
N SER A 257 2.41 -13.10 0.05
CA SER A 257 2.84 -14.50 -0.04
C SER A 257 2.65 -15.15 -1.41
N ASN A 258 1.96 -14.49 -2.33
CA ASN A 258 1.68 -14.97 -3.68
C ASN A 258 1.97 -13.92 -4.76
N ALA A 259 2.88 -12.98 -4.48
CA ALA A 259 3.30 -11.98 -5.45
C ALA A 259 3.79 -12.63 -6.75
N THR A 260 3.18 -12.24 -7.87
CA THR A 260 3.49 -12.76 -9.20
C THR A 260 3.52 -11.63 -10.22
N SER A 261 4.16 -11.84 -11.39
CA SER A 261 4.23 -10.85 -12.45
C SER A 261 2.85 -10.54 -13.06
N ALA A 262 2.67 -9.29 -13.47
CA ALA A 262 1.46 -8.86 -14.18
C ALA A 262 1.22 -9.56 -15.53
N GLY A 263 2.27 -10.09 -16.13
CA GLY A 263 2.23 -10.75 -17.44
C GLY A 263 3.16 -11.94 -17.55
N PRO A 264 3.16 -12.89 -16.58
CA PRO A 264 4.04 -14.04 -16.63
C PRO A 264 3.75 -14.89 -17.85
N LEU A 265 4.76 -15.65 -18.27
CA LEU A 265 4.63 -16.58 -19.38
C LEU A 265 3.51 -17.60 -19.06
N GLY A 266 2.47 -17.67 -19.90
CA GLY A 266 1.34 -18.58 -19.70
C GLY A 266 0.22 -18.08 -18.78
N ALA A 267 0.24 -16.82 -18.33
CA ALA A 267 -0.89 -16.22 -17.64
C ALA A 267 -2.12 -16.15 -18.55
N PRO A 268 -3.36 -16.38 -18.03
CA PRO A 268 -4.59 -16.27 -18.80
C PRO A 268 -4.77 -14.86 -19.39
N ASP A 269 -5.49 -14.75 -20.51
CA ASP A 269 -5.86 -13.45 -21.07
C ASP A 269 -6.73 -12.67 -20.08
N LEU A 270 -6.62 -11.33 -20.11
CA LEU A 270 -7.52 -10.45 -19.37
C LEU A 270 -8.88 -10.39 -20.05
N GLY A 271 -9.97 -10.35 -19.28
CA GLY A 271 -11.28 -10.18 -19.89
C GLY A 271 -12.47 -10.38 -18.97
N VAL A 272 -13.65 -10.37 -19.60
CA VAL A 272 -14.87 -10.92 -19.01
C VAL A 272 -14.86 -12.42 -19.27
N TYR A 273 -14.94 -13.19 -18.22
CA TYR A 273 -15.13 -14.62 -18.28
C TYR A 273 -16.52 -14.99 -17.78
N ALA A 274 -17.24 -15.79 -18.56
CA ALA A 274 -18.59 -16.24 -18.23
C ALA A 274 -18.63 -17.74 -17.92
N SER A 275 -19.37 -18.10 -16.88
CA SER A 275 -19.77 -19.45 -16.52
C SER A 275 -21.28 -19.57 -16.61
N THR A 276 -21.81 -20.71 -17.10
CA THR A 276 -23.22 -21.08 -17.08
C THR A 276 -23.50 -22.36 -16.31
N ASP A 277 -22.48 -22.87 -15.61
CA ASP A 277 -22.49 -24.13 -14.88
C ASP A 277 -22.09 -23.97 -13.40
N GLY A 278 -22.32 -22.78 -12.83
CA GLY A 278 -22.03 -22.49 -11.43
C GLY A 278 -20.53 -22.37 -11.12
N GLY A 279 -19.70 -22.07 -12.14
CA GLY A 279 -18.26 -21.90 -12.02
C GLY A 279 -17.46 -23.18 -12.23
N ALA A 280 -18.05 -24.27 -12.70
CA ALA A 280 -17.32 -25.49 -13.04
C ALA A 280 -16.39 -25.24 -14.25
N SER A 281 -16.80 -24.37 -15.16
CA SER A 281 -15.98 -23.87 -16.26
C SER A 281 -16.23 -22.38 -16.54
N PHE A 282 -15.25 -21.71 -17.14
CA PHE A 282 -15.34 -20.31 -17.59
C PHE A 282 -14.83 -20.17 -19.00
N ALA A 283 -15.51 -19.36 -19.82
CA ALA A 283 -15.11 -19.00 -21.16
C ALA A 283 -14.86 -17.49 -21.29
N LEU A 284 -13.80 -17.08 -21.99
CA LEU A 284 -13.54 -15.68 -22.30
C LEU A 284 -14.61 -15.16 -23.28
N THR A 285 -15.35 -14.13 -22.90
CA THR A 285 -16.41 -13.54 -23.74
C THR A 285 -16.08 -12.15 -24.25
N GLN A 286 -15.23 -11.40 -23.54
CA GLN A 286 -14.73 -10.09 -23.94
C GLN A 286 -13.27 -9.95 -23.47
N PRO A 287 -12.29 -9.86 -24.37
CA PRO A 287 -10.90 -9.63 -23.97
C PRO A 287 -10.65 -8.18 -23.54
N GLY A 288 -9.68 -7.99 -22.63
CA GLY A 288 -9.18 -6.71 -22.15
C GLY A 288 -9.26 -6.52 -20.64
N SER A 289 -8.76 -5.41 -20.14
CA SER A 289 -8.72 -5.10 -18.71
C SER A 289 -10.10 -4.69 -18.18
N ILE A 290 -10.70 -5.49 -17.32
CA ILE A 290 -12.08 -5.33 -16.83
C ILE A 290 -12.07 -5.09 -15.32
N ASN A 291 -12.56 -3.91 -14.88
CA ASN A 291 -12.70 -3.58 -13.47
C ASN A 291 -14.07 -3.92 -12.90
N GLU A 292 -15.13 -3.62 -13.63
CA GLU A 292 -16.51 -3.76 -13.14
C GLU A 292 -17.39 -4.43 -14.17
N ILE A 293 -18.31 -5.28 -13.69
CA ILE A 293 -19.37 -5.95 -14.47
C ILE A 293 -20.64 -5.90 -13.64
N LYS A 294 -21.74 -5.43 -14.21
CA LYS A 294 -23.04 -5.40 -13.50
C LYS A 294 -24.16 -5.81 -14.44
N PHE A 295 -25.05 -6.65 -13.94
CA PHE A 295 -26.32 -6.93 -14.61
C PHE A 295 -27.20 -5.68 -14.59
N ASP A 296 -27.98 -5.47 -15.64
CA ASP A 296 -28.98 -4.42 -15.65
C ASP A 296 -30.04 -4.72 -14.59
N PRO A 297 -30.34 -3.79 -13.69
CA PRO A 297 -31.29 -4.05 -12.59
C PRO A 297 -32.75 -4.23 -13.07
N SER A 298 -33.07 -3.90 -14.34
CA SER A 298 -34.40 -4.06 -14.93
C SER A 298 -34.50 -5.21 -15.92
N ASP A 299 -33.35 -5.71 -16.43
CA ASP A 299 -33.30 -6.81 -17.42
C ASP A 299 -32.05 -7.70 -17.19
N PRO A 300 -32.18 -8.88 -16.58
CA PRO A 300 -31.06 -9.77 -16.31
C PRO A 300 -30.36 -10.34 -17.56
N ASN A 301 -30.94 -10.19 -18.78
CA ASN A 301 -30.25 -10.53 -20.03
C ASN A 301 -29.26 -9.44 -20.46
N THR A 302 -29.40 -8.24 -19.93
CA THR A 302 -28.50 -7.12 -20.22
C THR A 302 -27.40 -7.02 -19.15
N VAL A 303 -26.15 -6.91 -19.61
CA VAL A 303 -24.94 -6.80 -18.76
C VAL A 303 -24.08 -5.65 -19.26
N TYR A 304 -23.53 -4.91 -18.34
CA TYR A 304 -22.53 -3.85 -18.61
C TYR A 304 -21.17 -4.26 -18.07
N ALA A 305 -20.11 -3.91 -18.79
CA ALA A 305 -18.72 -4.12 -18.35
C ALA A 305 -17.83 -2.94 -18.75
N THR A 306 -16.93 -2.54 -17.84
CA THR A 306 -15.90 -1.54 -18.15
C THR A 306 -14.74 -2.17 -18.90
N LEU A 307 -14.15 -1.46 -19.87
CA LEU A 307 -12.94 -1.85 -20.59
C LEU A 307 -11.91 -0.72 -20.50
N GLY A 308 -10.83 -0.95 -19.75
CA GLY A 308 -9.76 0.02 -19.58
C GLY A 308 -8.53 -0.22 -20.45
N GLY A 309 -7.64 0.79 -20.55
CA GLY A 309 -6.31 0.67 -21.15
C GLY A 309 -6.30 0.45 -22.67
N SER A 310 -7.36 0.80 -23.38
CA SER A 310 -7.51 0.56 -24.83
C SER A 310 -8.12 1.76 -25.53
N ALA A 311 -7.76 1.97 -26.79
CA ALA A 311 -8.42 2.96 -27.65
C ALA A 311 -9.91 2.64 -27.90
N ALA A 312 -10.31 1.37 -27.75
CA ALA A 312 -11.70 0.91 -27.75
C ALA A 312 -12.30 0.83 -26.34
N GLY A 313 -11.62 1.41 -25.33
CA GLY A 313 -12.04 1.39 -23.94
C GLY A 313 -13.31 2.18 -23.69
N GLY A 314 -13.93 1.95 -22.52
CA GLY A 314 -15.17 2.61 -22.12
C GLY A 314 -16.13 1.69 -21.40
N LEU A 315 -17.41 1.86 -21.64
CA LEU A 315 -18.48 1.00 -21.13
C LEU A 315 -19.08 0.17 -22.27
N LEU A 316 -19.08 -1.13 -22.12
CA LEU A 316 -19.65 -2.11 -23.04
C LEU A 316 -21.01 -2.59 -22.53
N ARG A 317 -21.90 -2.96 -23.43
CA ARG A 317 -23.19 -3.58 -23.14
C ARG A 317 -23.34 -4.86 -23.94
N SER A 318 -23.80 -5.93 -23.31
CA SER A 318 -24.32 -7.16 -23.91
C SER A 318 -25.80 -7.26 -23.58
N THR A 319 -26.63 -7.68 -24.52
CA THR A 319 -28.07 -7.93 -24.33
C THR A 319 -28.42 -9.41 -24.34
N THR A 320 -27.44 -10.27 -24.19
CA THR A 320 -27.57 -11.74 -24.18
C THR A 320 -26.79 -12.37 -23.01
N GLY A 321 -26.79 -11.73 -21.82
CA GLY A 321 -26.15 -12.24 -20.64
C GLY A 321 -24.62 -12.27 -20.71
N GLY A 322 -23.99 -11.43 -21.52
CA GLY A 322 -22.52 -11.37 -21.59
C GLY A 322 -21.87 -12.45 -22.45
N THR A 323 -22.60 -13.06 -23.40
CA THR A 323 -22.07 -14.10 -24.29
C THR A 323 -21.00 -13.54 -25.26
N ALA A 324 -20.12 -14.42 -25.75
CA ALA A 324 -19.06 -14.04 -26.68
C ALA A 324 -19.62 -13.41 -27.97
N GLY A 325 -19.00 -12.32 -28.41
CA GLY A 325 -19.41 -11.58 -29.63
C GLY A 325 -20.65 -10.70 -29.45
N SER A 326 -21.25 -10.61 -28.27
CA SER A 326 -22.42 -9.77 -28.00
C SER A 326 -22.09 -8.37 -27.44
N TRP A 327 -20.86 -8.15 -27.08
CA TRP A 327 -20.44 -6.90 -26.44
C TRP A 327 -20.33 -5.75 -27.43
N THR A 328 -20.99 -4.65 -27.13
CA THR A 328 -21.04 -3.43 -27.96
C THR A 328 -20.74 -2.22 -27.10
N PRO A 329 -19.82 -1.32 -27.50
CA PRO A 329 -19.53 -0.11 -26.75
C PRO A 329 -20.75 0.85 -26.77
N ILE A 330 -21.13 1.33 -25.58
CA ILE A 330 -22.17 2.36 -25.38
C ILE A 330 -21.58 3.66 -24.81
N PHE A 331 -20.32 3.65 -24.38
CA PHE A 331 -19.45 4.79 -24.14
C PHE A 331 -18.04 4.42 -24.60
N GLN A 332 -17.31 5.35 -25.22
CA GLN A 332 -16.00 5.03 -25.78
C GLN A 332 -15.00 6.16 -25.52
N GLU A 333 -13.95 5.84 -24.76
CA GLU A 333 -12.84 6.74 -24.47
C GLU A 333 -11.57 5.96 -24.12
N ASN A 334 -10.39 6.50 -24.45
CA ASN A 334 -9.13 5.84 -24.08
C ASN A 334 -8.70 6.28 -22.67
N ARG A 335 -9.07 5.50 -21.68
CA ARG A 335 -8.75 5.70 -20.26
C ARG A 335 -8.22 4.42 -19.64
N SER A 336 -7.43 4.55 -18.59
CA SER A 336 -6.87 3.39 -17.88
C SER A 336 -7.93 2.60 -17.08
N ARG A 337 -8.94 3.30 -16.54
CA ARG A 337 -9.98 2.73 -15.66
C ARG A 337 -11.31 3.48 -15.86
N PHE A 338 -12.40 2.77 -15.57
CA PHE A 338 -13.75 3.30 -15.45
C PHE A 338 -14.45 2.67 -14.25
N SER A 339 -15.37 3.41 -13.64
CA SER A 339 -16.30 2.92 -12.63
C SER A 339 -17.71 3.38 -12.97
N PHE A 340 -18.74 2.58 -12.67
CA PHE A 340 -20.10 2.95 -13.01
C PHE A 340 -21.15 2.42 -12.01
N ALA A 341 -22.29 3.09 -11.96
CA ALA A 341 -23.50 2.60 -11.29
C ALA A 341 -24.65 2.51 -12.30
N ALA A 342 -25.44 1.44 -12.22
CA ALA A 342 -26.63 1.24 -13.03
C ALA A 342 -27.87 1.12 -12.10
N VAL A 343 -28.91 1.92 -12.35
CA VAL A 343 -30.12 1.98 -11.51
C VAL A 343 -31.36 2.10 -12.37
N THR A 344 -32.48 1.51 -11.91
CA THR A 344 -33.78 1.58 -12.61
C THR A 344 -34.49 2.89 -12.25
N LEU A 345 -34.89 3.64 -13.25
CA LEU A 345 -35.73 4.83 -13.09
C LEU A 345 -37.22 4.45 -12.90
N PRO A 346 -38.05 5.35 -12.36
CA PRO A 346 -39.49 5.11 -12.20
C PRO A 346 -40.24 4.80 -13.52
N ASN A 347 -39.67 5.17 -14.68
CA ASN A 347 -40.20 4.85 -15.99
C ASN A 347 -39.76 3.50 -16.56
N GLY A 348 -39.06 2.68 -15.74
CA GLY A 348 -38.52 1.36 -16.12
C GLY A 348 -37.27 1.37 -16.96
N LYS A 349 -36.68 2.53 -17.24
CA LYS A 349 -35.40 2.64 -17.96
C LYS A 349 -34.22 2.56 -17.03
N THR A 350 -33.09 2.11 -17.55
CA THR A 350 -31.84 2.08 -16.80
C THR A 350 -31.04 3.35 -17.00
N ARG A 351 -30.78 4.04 -15.88
CA ARG A 351 -29.79 5.13 -15.80
C ARG A 351 -28.44 4.55 -15.47
N ILE A 352 -27.41 5.07 -16.14
CA ILE A 352 -26.01 4.80 -15.77
C ILE A 352 -25.30 6.11 -15.43
N TYR A 353 -24.62 6.11 -14.30
CA TYR A 353 -23.57 7.06 -13.95
C TYR A 353 -22.22 6.40 -14.23
N LEU A 354 -21.33 7.10 -14.94
CA LEU A 354 -20.02 6.60 -15.34
C LEU A 354 -18.96 7.63 -14.98
N ALA A 355 -17.90 7.20 -14.33
CA ALA A 355 -16.71 8.01 -14.12
C ALA A 355 -15.53 7.40 -14.87
N ASP A 356 -14.68 8.24 -15.43
CA ASP A 356 -13.45 7.86 -16.12
C ASP A 356 -12.21 8.30 -15.34
N ALA A 357 -11.10 7.58 -15.55
CA ALA A 357 -9.79 8.02 -15.11
C ALA A 357 -9.29 9.18 -15.98
N SER A 358 -8.39 10.00 -15.44
CA SER A 358 -7.74 11.06 -16.22
C SER A 358 -6.96 10.48 -17.42
N GLY A 359 -6.87 11.24 -18.48
CA GLY A 359 -6.13 10.85 -19.69
C GLY A 359 -5.16 11.93 -20.13
N SER A 360 -4.33 11.63 -21.13
CA SER A 360 -3.34 12.57 -21.65
C SER A 360 -4.00 13.91 -22.08
N GLY A 361 -3.74 14.96 -21.30
CA GLY A 361 -4.26 16.31 -21.53
C GLY A 361 -5.73 16.54 -21.18
N GLN A 362 -6.39 15.58 -20.50
CA GLN A 362 -7.79 15.71 -20.09
C GLN A 362 -7.93 15.20 -18.64
N GLY A 363 -8.64 15.96 -17.80
CA GLY A 363 -8.96 15.56 -16.44
C GLY A 363 -10.00 14.43 -16.37
N ALA A 364 -10.09 13.80 -15.21
CA ALA A 364 -11.13 12.84 -14.90
C ALA A 364 -12.53 13.46 -14.95
N GLN A 365 -13.49 12.73 -15.49
CA GLN A 365 -14.83 13.20 -15.79
C GLN A 365 -15.89 12.26 -15.23
N VAL A 366 -17.10 12.79 -15.04
CA VAL A 366 -18.30 12.04 -14.67
C VAL A 366 -19.40 12.29 -15.68
N TYR A 367 -20.10 11.22 -16.07
CA TYR A 367 -21.15 11.23 -17.11
C TYR A 367 -22.41 10.53 -16.61
N ARG A 368 -23.55 10.81 -17.27
CA ARG A 368 -24.84 10.18 -17.03
C ARG A 368 -25.57 9.90 -18.35
N VAL A 369 -26.23 8.76 -18.43
CA VAL A 369 -27.26 8.46 -19.43
C VAL A 369 -28.53 8.00 -18.71
N ASP A 370 -29.72 8.52 -19.12
CA ASP A 370 -31.00 8.19 -18.46
C ASP A 370 -31.77 7.06 -19.19
N ASP A 371 -31.23 6.57 -20.29
CA ASP A 371 -31.75 5.44 -21.05
C ASP A 371 -30.58 4.67 -21.69
N ALA A 372 -30.03 3.73 -20.94
CA ALA A 372 -28.93 2.91 -21.41
C ALA A 372 -29.34 1.88 -22.48
N SER A 373 -30.64 1.70 -22.76
CA SER A 373 -31.14 0.79 -23.77
C SER A 373 -31.10 1.39 -25.20
N GLN A 374 -30.82 2.69 -25.36
CA GLN A 374 -30.72 3.32 -26.65
C GLN A 374 -29.72 2.62 -27.58
N PRO A 375 -29.86 2.73 -28.91
CA PRO A 375 -28.91 2.16 -29.88
C PRO A 375 -27.47 2.63 -29.56
N ALA A 376 -26.53 1.70 -29.49
CA ALA A 376 -25.12 2.00 -29.18
C ALA A 376 -24.54 3.10 -30.07
N ALA A 377 -24.83 3.07 -31.38
CA ALA A 377 -24.41 4.10 -32.34
C ALA A 377 -24.90 5.51 -31.98
N THR A 378 -26.09 5.63 -31.33
CA THR A 378 -26.61 6.91 -30.84
C THR A 378 -25.85 7.39 -29.64
N LEU A 379 -25.51 6.48 -28.69
CA LEU A 379 -24.86 6.82 -27.45
C LEU A 379 -23.41 7.29 -27.67
N ILE A 380 -22.65 6.63 -28.57
CA ILE A 380 -21.25 6.97 -28.85
C ILE A 380 -21.06 8.02 -29.96
N ALA A 381 -22.12 8.43 -30.65
CA ALA A 381 -22.03 9.39 -31.74
C ALA A 381 -21.34 10.69 -31.27
N ASN A 382 -20.50 11.28 -32.17
CA ASN A 382 -19.85 12.57 -31.92
C ASN A 382 -19.17 12.69 -30.53
N ASN A 383 -18.31 11.74 -30.16
CA ASN A 383 -17.66 11.67 -28.86
C ASN A 383 -18.66 11.57 -27.68
N ASN A 384 -19.49 10.54 -27.69
CA ASN A 384 -20.43 10.22 -26.61
C ASN A 384 -21.50 11.28 -26.36
N GLN A 385 -21.98 11.99 -27.39
CA GLN A 385 -23.05 13.01 -27.28
C GLN A 385 -24.36 12.44 -26.71
N GLY A 386 -24.56 11.13 -26.74
CA GLY A 386 -25.71 10.48 -26.08
C GLY A 386 -25.66 10.51 -24.55
N TRP A 387 -24.52 10.93 -23.98
CA TRP A 387 -24.30 11.05 -22.55
C TRP A 387 -24.28 12.52 -22.10
N THR A 388 -24.83 12.78 -20.94
CA THR A 388 -24.69 14.09 -20.25
C THR A 388 -23.42 14.11 -19.45
N ARG A 389 -22.48 15.01 -19.73
CA ARG A 389 -21.32 15.23 -18.90
C ARG A 389 -21.75 16.03 -17.67
N LEU A 390 -21.44 15.50 -16.48
CA LEU A 390 -21.76 16.09 -15.16
C LEU A 390 -20.61 16.95 -14.61
N SER A 391 -19.38 16.71 -15.09
CA SER A 391 -18.18 17.43 -14.66
C SER A 391 -17.89 18.63 -15.60
N ASN A 392 -17.33 19.70 -15.02
CA ASN A 392 -16.94 20.91 -15.77
C ASN A 392 -15.57 21.39 -15.28
N PRO A 393 -14.58 21.62 -16.18
CA PRO A 393 -13.26 22.09 -15.78
C PRO A 393 -13.19 23.56 -15.38
N THR A 394 -14.28 24.31 -15.54
CA THR A 394 -14.31 25.74 -15.23
C THR A 394 -14.70 25.97 -13.79
N ASP A 395 -13.79 26.56 -13.00
CA ASP A 395 -14.01 26.93 -11.60
C ASP A 395 -15.25 27.82 -11.43
N GLY A 396 -16.02 27.58 -10.36
CA GLY A 396 -17.27 28.29 -10.06
C GLY A 396 -18.45 27.92 -10.94
N THR A 397 -18.39 26.83 -11.69
CA THR A 397 -19.50 26.35 -12.50
C THR A 397 -20.08 25.06 -11.93
N PRO A 398 -21.37 24.74 -12.18
CA PRO A 398 -21.91 23.44 -11.85
C PRO A 398 -21.08 22.32 -12.46
N GLY A 399 -20.76 21.30 -11.64
CA GLY A 399 -19.92 20.17 -12.05
C GLY A 399 -18.41 20.36 -11.83
N PHE A 400 -17.94 21.54 -11.42
CA PHE A 400 -16.52 21.70 -11.05
C PHE A 400 -16.13 20.82 -9.85
N ALA A 401 -17.04 20.63 -8.90
CA ALA A 401 -16.80 19.78 -7.72
C ALA A 401 -16.30 18.37 -8.07
N VAL A 402 -16.82 17.75 -9.15
CA VAL A 402 -16.46 16.40 -9.56
C VAL A 402 -15.49 16.34 -10.75
N TYR A 403 -15.02 17.49 -11.22
CA TYR A 403 -13.92 17.50 -12.21
C TYR A 403 -12.60 17.15 -11.51
N ASN A 404 -11.85 16.25 -12.09
CA ASN A 404 -10.59 15.74 -11.52
C ASN A 404 -10.72 15.08 -10.12
N TYR A 405 -11.85 14.46 -9.81
CA TYR A 405 -12.15 13.87 -8.49
C TYR A 405 -11.08 12.85 -8.00
N CYS A 406 -10.23 12.34 -8.87
CA CYS A 406 -9.13 11.40 -8.58
C CYS A 406 -7.76 11.91 -9.10
N ASN A 407 -7.62 13.23 -9.33
CA ASN A 407 -6.39 13.84 -9.84
C ASN A 407 -6.21 15.23 -9.25
N THR A 408 -5.08 15.48 -8.61
CA THR A 408 -4.77 16.79 -8.04
C THR A 408 -3.50 17.39 -8.64
N PRO A 409 -3.32 18.71 -8.63
CA PRO A 409 -2.09 19.35 -9.06
C PRO A 409 -0.86 18.95 -8.25
N LEU A 410 -1.04 18.48 -7.01
CA LEU A 410 0.02 18.15 -6.07
C LEU A 410 0.51 16.72 -6.25
N VAL A 411 -0.42 15.76 -6.18
CA VAL A 411 -0.12 14.33 -6.21
C VAL A 411 -0.10 13.79 -7.65
N GLY A 412 -0.79 14.47 -8.56
CA GLY A 412 -0.97 14.00 -9.92
C GLY A 412 -2.21 13.13 -10.05
N SER A 413 -2.19 12.14 -10.94
CA SER A 413 -3.35 11.28 -11.18
C SER A 413 -3.21 9.95 -10.46
N GLN A 414 -4.10 9.68 -9.50
CA GLN A 414 -4.30 8.36 -8.89
C GLN A 414 -5.55 7.63 -9.44
N CYS A 415 -6.18 8.14 -10.48
CA CYS A 415 -7.41 7.60 -11.06
C CYS A 415 -7.32 6.13 -11.50
N GLY A 416 -6.14 5.58 -11.68
CA GLY A 416 -5.92 4.14 -11.88
C GLY A 416 -6.15 3.33 -10.60
N TYR A 417 -5.96 3.97 -9.45
CA TYR A 417 -5.94 3.43 -8.10
C TYR A 417 -7.23 3.76 -7.33
N ASP A 418 -7.55 5.04 -7.13
CA ASP A 418 -8.66 5.52 -6.29
C ASP A 418 -9.85 5.87 -7.14
N MET A 419 -10.86 5.04 -7.21
CA MET A 419 -12.14 5.45 -7.78
C MET A 419 -13.27 4.49 -7.50
N PHE A 420 -14.44 5.03 -7.25
CA PHE A 420 -15.72 4.32 -7.32
C PHE A 420 -16.85 5.25 -7.74
N VAL A 421 -17.91 4.66 -8.33
CA VAL A 421 -19.20 5.31 -8.55
C VAL A 421 -20.31 4.40 -8.05
N MET A 422 -21.15 4.90 -7.15
CA MET A 422 -22.26 4.16 -6.56
C MET A 422 -23.54 4.97 -6.57
N SER A 423 -24.67 4.29 -6.81
CA SER A 423 -26.02 4.87 -6.73
C SER A 423 -26.95 3.84 -6.13
N PRO A 424 -27.75 4.18 -5.10
CA PRO A 424 -28.63 3.22 -4.47
C PRO A 424 -29.87 2.96 -5.33
N ALA A 425 -30.30 1.69 -5.39
CA ALA A 425 -31.39 1.27 -6.27
C ALA A 425 -32.75 1.93 -5.96
N ASP A 426 -32.99 2.28 -4.69
CA ASP A 426 -34.22 2.92 -4.22
C ASP A 426 -34.20 4.45 -4.33
N ARG A 427 -33.08 5.05 -4.71
CA ARG A 427 -32.92 6.49 -4.88
C ARG A 427 -32.04 6.80 -6.12
N PRO A 428 -32.54 6.62 -7.34
CA PRO A 428 -31.78 6.71 -8.58
C PRO A 428 -31.23 8.10 -8.91
N ASP A 429 -31.70 9.16 -8.23
CA ASP A 429 -31.15 10.52 -8.36
C ASP A 429 -29.98 10.78 -7.41
N MET A 430 -29.71 9.88 -6.47
CA MET A 430 -28.52 9.93 -5.62
C MET A 430 -27.35 9.24 -6.32
N VAL A 431 -26.22 9.91 -6.38
CA VAL A 431 -24.95 9.32 -6.83
C VAL A 431 -23.80 9.77 -5.94
N VAL A 432 -22.90 8.84 -5.61
CA VAL A 432 -21.68 9.10 -4.84
C VAL A 432 -20.49 8.70 -5.69
N VAL A 433 -19.49 9.60 -5.76
CA VAL A 433 -18.22 9.41 -6.46
C VAL A 433 -17.11 9.53 -5.44
N GLY A 434 -16.20 8.57 -5.40
CA GLY A 434 -15.00 8.60 -4.57
C GLY A 434 -13.74 8.61 -5.40
N GLY A 435 -12.70 9.23 -4.87
CA GLY A 435 -11.39 9.35 -5.50
C GLY A 435 -10.33 9.83 -4.50
N LEU A 436 -9.40 10.65 -4.97
CA LEU A 436 -8.29 11.19 -4.20
C LEU A 436 -8.67 12.47 -3.45
N MET A 437 -8.14 12.64 -2.23
CA MET A 437 -8.30 13.88 -1.48
C MET A 437 -7.52 15.05 -2.10
N HIS A 438 -8.21 16.18 -2.27
CA HIS A 438 -7.64 17.45 -2.76
C HIS A 438 -6.97 18.21 -1.60
N TYR A 439 -5.75 17.85 -1.26
CA TYR A 439 -4.99 18.44 -0.14
C TYR A 439 -4.82 19.96 -0.26
N GLU A 440 -4.68 20.47 -1.49
CA GLU A 440 -4.55 21.90 -1.76
C GLU A 440 -5.77 22.71 -1.31
N GLU A 441 -6.90 22.06 -1.08
CA GLU A 441 -8.13 22.70 -0.61
C GLU A 441 -8.34 22.61 0.91
N LEU A 442 -7.47 21.89 1.62
CA LEU A 442 -7.51 21.73 3.08
C LEU A 442 -6.73 22.81 3.83
N LYS A 443 -5.67 23.29 3.22
CA LYS A 443 -4.71 24.24 3.81
C LYS A 443 -4.33 25.29 2.78
N PRO A 444 -3.84 26.47 3.25
CA PRO A 444 -3.22 27.45 2.36
C PRO A 444 -2.04 26.80 1.64
N TYR A 445 -2.16 26.56 0.36
CA TYR A 445 -1.05 26.06 -0.43
C TYR A 445 -0.26 27.23 -1.02
N VAL A 446 1.05 27.27 -0.71
CA VAL A 446 1.95 28.31 -1.18
C VAL A 446 2.97 27.70 -2.14
N LEU A 447 2.83 27.98 -3.44
CA LEU A 447 3.82 27.66 -4.46
C LEU A 447 4.62 28.92 -4.80
N GLN A 448 5.95 28.87 -4.67
CA GLN A 448 6.84 30.01 -4.98
C GLN A 448 6.41 31.34 -4.31
N ALA A 449 6.05 31.29 -3.02
CA ALA A 449 5.53 32.42 -2.23
C ALA A 449 4.18 32.99 -2.68
N GLN A 450 3.41 32.27 -3.49
CA GLN A 450 2.03 32.62 -3.85
C GLN A 450 1.05 31.58 -3.32
N VAL A 451 -0.03 32.01 -2.69
CA VAL A 451 -1.15 31.13 -2.33
C VAL A 451 -1.86 30.71 -3.61
N VAL A 452 -1.86 29.40 -3.90
CA VAL A 452 -2.44 28.86 -5.14
C VAL A 452 -3.91 28.51 -4.97
N VAL A 453 -4.29 27.93 -3.83
CA VAL A 453 -5.68 27.58 -3.51
C VAL A 453 -5.99 27.89 -2.04
N GLY A 454 -7.21 28.31 -1.74
CA GLY A 454 -7.69 28.56 -0.38
C GLY A 454 -8.45 27.34 0.18
N GLN A 455 -8.72 27.33 1.46
CA GLN A 455 -9.44 26.27 2.19
C GLN A 455 -10.93 26.20 1.80
N ARG A 456 -11.26 25.83 0.58
CA ARG A 456 -12.62 25.92 0.04
C ARG A 456 -13.46 24.63 0.14
N SER A 457 -12.90 23.52 0.63
CA SER A 457 -13.61 22.24 0.77
C SER A 457 -13.13 21.48 2.01
N ASN A 458 -13.69 20.30 2.26
CA ASN A 458 -13.19 19.30 3.18
C ASN A 458 -12.29 18.27 2.50
N GLY A 459 -11.78 18.56 1.30
CA GLY A 459 -10.86 17.72 0.56
C GLY A 459 -11.46 16.99 -0.63
N ARG A 460 -12.78 17.02 -0.83
CA ARG A 460 -13.52 16.46 -1.99
C ARG A 460 -13.10 15.05 -2.43
N ALA A 461 -12.64 14.20 -1.48
CA ALA A 461 -12.30 12.81 -1.77
C ALA A 461 -13.55 11.97 -2.06
N VAL A 462 -14.67 12.30 -1.40
CA VAL A 462 -15.98 11.69 -1.66
C VAL A 462 -17.01 12.78 -1.91
N LEU A 463 -17.68 12.72 -3.03
CA LEU A 463 -18.66 13.70 -3.49
C LEU A 463 -20.02 13.03 -3.71
N MET A 464 -21.09 13.73 -3.31
CA MET A 464 -22.45 13.24 -3.44
C MET A 464 -23.32 14.24 -4.19
N SER A 465 -24.20 13.72 -5.03
CA SER A 465 -25.33 14.47 -5.60
C SER A 465 -26.64 13.78 -5.21
N MET A 466 -27.66 14.56 -4.92
CA MET A 466 -29.02 14.12 -4.65
C MET A 466 -30.01 14.44 -5.79
N ASP A 467 -29.52 15.09 -6.85
CA ASP A 467 -30.31 15.61 -7.97
C ASP A 467 -29.79 15.17 -9.34
N ALA A 468 -29.34 13.90 -9.39
CA ALA A 468 -28.84 13.24 -10.58
C ALA A 468 -27.58 13.91 -11.19
N GLY A 469 -26.75 14.52 -10.37
CA GLY A 469 -25.49 15.13 -10.77
C GLY A 469 -25.59 16.62 -11.16
N ALA A 470 -26.71 17.28 -10.87
CA ALA A 470 -26.84 18.71 -11.15
C ALA A 470 -26.06 19.56 -10.12
N THR A 471 -26.11 19.18 -8.84
CA THR A 471 -25.32 19.79 -7.76
C THR A 471 -24.57 18.74 -6.96
N TRP A 472 -23.47 19.15 -6.29
CA TRP A 472 -22.59 18.24 -5.55
C TRP A 472 -22.21 18.81 -4.21
N THR A 473 -22.11 17.93 -3.21
CA THR A 473 -21.64 18.24 -1.84
C THR A 473 -20.43 17.37 -1.47
N ASP A 474 -19.60 17.90 -0.58
CA ASP A 474 -18.35 17.26 -0.15
C ASP A 474 -18.58 16.40 1.11
N MET A 475 -18.51 15.10 0.94
CA MET A 475 -18.77 14.10 1.98
C MET A 475 -17.53 13.69 2.77
N THR A 476 -16.36 14.24 2.46
CA THR A 476 -15.06 13.81 2.98
C THR A 476 -14.93 13.99 4.49
N GLY A 477 -15.57 15.04 5.03
CA GLY A 477 -15.60 15.33 6.45
C GLY A 477 -17.00 15.58 6.99
N ASP A 478 -17.20 15.34 8.27
CA ASP A 478 -18.46 15.63 8.98
C ASP A 478 -18.47 17.01 9.66
N VAL A 479 -19.60 17.35 10.29
CA VAL A 479 -19.78 18.63 11.03
C VAL A 479 -18.81 18.75 12.20
N GLY A 480 -18.41 17.63 12.81
CA GLY A 480 -17.48 17.54 13.95
C GLY A 480 -16.02 17.62 13.55
N GLY A 481 -15.74 17.49 12.25
CA GLY A 481 -14.40 17.47 11.69
C GLY A 481 -13.77 16.07 11.60
N GLU A 482 -14.50 14.97 11.89
CA GLU A 482 -14.03 13.62 11.53
C GLU A 482 -13.96 13.50 10.02
N SER A 483 -12.95 12.81 9.49
CA SER A 483 -12.73 12.72 8.05
C SER A 483 -12.36 11.32 7.59
N MET A 484 -12.59 11.07 6.31
CA MET A 484 -12.12 9.88 5.61
C MET A 484 -10.60 9.95 5.39
N HIS A 485 -9.99 8.79 5.12
CA HIS A 485 -8.61 8.70 4.61
C HIS A 485 -8.53 9.33 3.20
N PRO A 486 -7.36 9.77 2.73
CA PRO A 486 -7.21 10.37 1.40
C PRO A 486 -7.68 9.51 0.20
N ASP A 487 -7.43 8.20 0.22
CA ASP A 487 -7.54 7.33 -0.95
C ASP A 487 -8.75 6.39 -0.83
N GLN A 488 -9.72 6.49 -1.77
CA GLN A 488 -11.03 5.85 -1.66
C GLN A 488 -11.19 4.70 -2.66
N HIS A 489 -11.61 3.49 -2.19
CA HIS A 489 -11.71 2.30 -3.03
C HIS A 489 -13.10 1.72 -3.17
N ALA A 490 -13.93 1.79 -2.13
CA ALA A 490 -15.21 1.12 -2.10
C ALA A 490 -16.26 1.89 -1.28
N LEU A 491 -17.53 1.74 -1.69
CA LEU A 491 -18.68 2.23 -0.93
C LEU A 491 -19.79 1.18 -0.93
N ALA A 492 -20.45 1.02 0.21
CA ALA A 492 -21.64 0.16 0.33
C ALA A 492 -22.74 0.88 1.10
N PHE A 493 -23.93 0.97 0.51
CA PHE A 493 -25.13 1.52 1.16
C PHE A 493 -25.77 0.50 2.08
N VAL A 494 -26.40 0.99 3.16
CA VAL A 494 -27.30 0.17 3.98
C VAL A 494 -28.61 -0.04 3.20
N PRO A 495 -29.02 -1.29 2.95
CA PRO A 495 -30.25 -1.59 2.21
C PRO A 495 -31.48 -0.91 2.83
N GLY A 496 -32.26 -0.20 2.00
CA GLY A 496 -33.44 0.54 2.45
C GLY A 496 -33.17 1.82 3.25
N ASN A 497 -31.90 2.18 3.47
CA ASN A 497 -31.51 3.43 4.10
C ASN A 497 -30.19 3.96 3.49
N PRO A 498 -30.19 4.47 2.26
CA PRO A 498 -28.97 4.87 1.55
C PRO A 498 -28.31 6.14 2.11
N ASP A 499 -28.94 6.87 3.02
CA ASP A 499 -28.27 7.95 3.76
C ASP A 499 -27.22 7.41 4.72
N GLN A 500 -27.35 6.13 5.11
CA GLN A 500 -26.36 5.43 5.91
C GLN A 500 -25.52 4.53 5.00
N PHE A 501 -24.22 4.75 4.99
CA PHE A 501 -23.27 4.05 4.11
C PHE A 501 -21.93 3.79 4.80
N PHE A 502 -21.17 2.89 4.22
CA PHE A 502 -19.79 2.57 4.59
C PHE A 502 -18.87 2.95 3.43
N VAL A 503 -17.72 3.53 3.75
CA VAL A 503 -16.63 3.80 2.79
C VAL A 503 -15.39 3.04 3.23
N GLY A 504 -14.76 2.37 2.28
CA GLY A 504 -13.47 1.68 2.41
C GLY A 504 -12.38 2.45 1.69
N SER A 505 -11.26 2.61 2.37
CA SER A 505 -10.10 3.40 1.92
C SER A 505 -8.81 2.74 2.38
N ASP A 506 -7.65 3.34 2.09
CA ASP A 506 -6.36 2.90 2.65
C ASP A 506 -6.28 3.02 4.17
N GLY A 507 -7.15 3.83 4.77
CA GLY A 507 -7.27 3.98 6.22
C GLY A 507 -8.34 3.10 6.89
N GLY A 508 -8.87 2.09 6.21
CA GLY A 508 -9.89 1.17 6.75
C GLY A 508 -11.31 1.54 6.39
N VAL A 509 -12.24 1.43 7.35
CA VAL A 509 -13.67 1.63 7.14
C VAL A 509 -14.22 2.76 8.00
N ILE A 510 -14.95 3.66 7.37
CA ILE A 510 -15.73 4.72 8.01
C ILE A 510 -17.22 4.58 7.65
N ARG A 511 -18.10 4.98 8.54
CA ARG A 511 -19.55 4.87 8.40
C ARG A 511 -20.23 6.21 8.65
N SER A 512 -21.22 6.60 7.80
CA SER A 512 -22.10 7.72 8.10
C SER A 512 -23.20 7.31 9.10
N ASN A 513 -23.71 8.29 9.87
CA ASN A 513 -24.86 8.05 10.77
C ASN A 513 -26.22 8.17 10.04
N GLY A 514 -26.22 8.51 8.75
CA GLY A 514 -27.44 8.68 7.96
C GLY A 514 -28.17 10.03 8.18
N GLN A 515 -27.49 10.98 8.86
CA GLN A 515 -27.99 12.34 9.06
C GLN A 515 -27.14 13.32 8.25
N TRP A 516 -27.79 14.36 7.77
CA TRP A 516 -27.19 15.44 7.00
C TRP A 516 -27.27 16.76 7.76
N ALA A 517 -26.27 17.62 7.55
CA ALA A 517 -26.21 18.92 8.17
C ALA A 517 -25.65 19.97 7.20
N ASP A 518 -26.10 21.19 7.36
CA ASP A 518 -25.53 22.37 6.70
C ASP A 518 -24.36 22.91 7.55
N ALA A 519 -23.15 22.82 7.00
CA ALA A 519 -21.92 23.34 7.60
C ALA A 519 -21.34 24.50 6.79
N SER A 520 -22.11 25.11 5.87
CA SER A 520 -21.65 26.17 4.97
C SER A 520 -21.08 27.36 5.70
N SER A 521 -21.59 27.70 6.91
CA SER A 521 -21.06 28.78 7.74
C SER A 521 -19.61 28.58 8.19
N GLN A 522 -19.07 27.37 8.15
CA GLN A 522 -17.63 27.12 8.42
C GLN A 522 -16.73 27.83 7.40
N CYS A 523 -17.22 28.04 6.18
CA CYS A 523 -16.48 28.73 5.11
C CYS A 523 -16.11 30.16 5.47
N ASP A 524 -16.98 30.85 6.26
CA ASP A 524 -16.77 32.23 6.65
C ASP A 524 -15.65 32.43 7.68
N THR A 525 -15.21 31.35 8.31
CA THR A 525 -14.17 31.36 9.37
C THR A 525 -12.86 30.73 8.95
N ARG A 526 -12.74 30.29 7.69
CA ARG A 526 -11.51 29.63 7.20
C ARG A 526 -10.34 30.61 7.12
N ALA A 527 -9.12 30.12 7.41
CA ALA A 527 -7.95 30.94 7.77
C ALA A 527 -7.41 31.87 6.67
N LEU A 528 -7.81 31.67 5.41
CA LEU A 528 -7.49 32.63 4.34
C LEU A 528 -8.76 33.23 3.75
N PRO A 529 -8.72 34.51 3.38
CA PRO A 529 -9.84 35.11 2.67
C PRO A 529 -10.04 34.38 1.34
N LEU A 530 -11.09 33.60 1.25
CA LEU A 530 -11.52 32.99 0.00
C LEU A 530 -11.90 34.10 -0.99
N THR A 531 -11.62 33.90 -2.28
CA THR A 531 -12.22 34.77 -3.32
C THR A 531 -13.75 34.60 -3.27
N PRO A 532 -14.53 35.56 -3.76
CA PRO A 532 -16.00 35.41 -3.82
C PRO A 532 -16.46 34.13 -4.50
N LEU A 533 -15.71 33.65 -5.51
CA LEU A 533 -15.98 32.39 -6.20
C LEU A 533 -15.73 31.19 -5.30
N ASN A 534 -14.54 31.08 -4.69
CA ASN A 534 -14.17 29.98 -3.80
C ASN A 534 -15.10 29.93 -2.57
N LEU A 535 -15.57 31.09 -2.06
CA LEU A 535 -16.51 31.16 -0.95
C LEU A 535 -17.89 30.60 -1.37
N ALA A 536 -18.35 30.92 -2.58
CA ALA A 536 -19.62 30.40 -3.09
C ALA A 536 -19.57 28.90 -3.31
N ASP A 537 -18.46 28.37 -3.84
CA ASP A 537 -18.22 26.92 -3.98
C ASP A 537 -18.19 26.24 -2.62
N CYS A 538 -17.43 26.79 -1.65
CA CYS A 538 -17.36 26.29 -0.29
C CYS A 538 -18.75 26.18 0.36
N HIS A 539 -19.55 27.24 0.30
CA HIS A 539 -20.93 27.24 0.83
C HIS A 539 -21.81 26.18 0.15
N ALA A 540 -21.71 26.03 -1.19
CA ALA A 540 -22.44 25.01 -1.93
C ALA A 540 -22.02 23.59 -1.54
N TRP A 541 -20.72 23.34 -1.46
CA TRP A 541 -20.19 22.01 -1.17
C TRP A 541 -20.39 21.57 0.27
N LEU A 542 -20.43 22.50 1.23
CA LEU A 542 -20.65 22.18 2.64
C LEU A 542 -22.13 22.36 3.08
N SER A 543 -23.05 22.64 2.15
CA SER A 543 -24.47 22.85 2.47
C SER A 543 -25.21 21.58 2.93
N GLN A 544 -24.68 20.39 2.60
CA GLN A 544 -25.25 19.11 3.00
C GLN A 544 -24.15 18.05 3.13
N ILE A 545 -23.50 18.03 4.29
CA ILE A 545 -22.43 17.06 4.63
C ILE A 545 -22.92 16.05 5.68
N PRO A 546 -22.20 14.94 5.94
CA PRO A 546 -22.56 14.04 7.03
C PRO A 546 -22.67 14.73 8.38
N GLY A 547 -23.74 14.44 9.12
CA GLY A 547 -23.90 14.91 10.50
C GLY A 547 -22.86 14.28 11.43
N GLU A 548 -22.52 13.01 11.21
CA GLU A 548 -21.45 12.28 11.90
C GLU A 548 -20.87 11.21 10.97
N LEU A 549 -19.56 11.20 10.87
CA LEU A 549 -18.77 10.09 10.35
C LEU A 549 -18.16 9.32 11.52
N LYS A 550 -18.28 8.02 11.51
CA LYS A 550 -17.73 7.16 12.55
C LYS A 550 -16.75 6.16 11.97
N VAL A 551 -15.50 6.26 12.39
CA VAL A 551 -14.51 5.22 12.16
C VAL A 551 -14.89 3.95 12.90
N ILE A 552 -14.86 2.80 12.22
CA ILE A 552 -15.25 1.50 12.78
C ILE A 552 -14.12 0.48 12.71
N ASN A 553 -12.89 0.94 12.76
CA ASN A 553 -11.67 0.15 12.58
C ASN A 553 -11.24 -0.67 13.81
N ALA A 554 -11.79 -0.41 15.00
CA ALA A 554 -11.39 -1.10 16.23
C ALA A 554 -11.55 -2.63 16.10
N GLY A 555 -10.44 -3.35 16.17
CA GLY A 555 -10.35 -4.80 15.95
C GLY A 555 -10.22 -5.23 14.47
N LEU A 556 -10.16 -4.30 13.53
CA LEU A 556 -9.88 -4.56 12.11
C LEU A 556 -8.36 -4.48 11.88
N GLY A 557 -7.63 -5.58 12.08
CA GLY A 557 -6.17 -5.63 11.96
C GLY A 557 -5.73 -5.92 10.53
N THR A 558 -5.61 -4.89 9.69
CA THR A 558 -5.30 -5.03 8.26
C THR A 558 -4.04 -4.26 7.82
N LEU A 559 -3.31 -3.65 8.76
CA LEU A 559 -2.11 -2.86 8.46
C LEU A 559 -0.97 -3.69 7.89
N GLN A 560 -0.35 -3.17 6.83
CA GLN A 560 0.78 -3.75 6.10
C GLN A 560 2.08 -3.16 6.66
N MET A 561 2.70 -3.88 7.63
CA MET A 561 3.92 -3.42 8.29
C MET A 561 5.17 -3.82 7.51
N ASN A 562 6.11 -2.90 7.37
CA ASN A 562 7.36 -3.07 6.63
C ASN A 562 8.53 -3.53 7.49
N SER A 563 8.52 -3.18 8.77
CA SER A 563 9.58 -3.49 9.74
C SER A 563 9.03 -3.43 11.16
N ILE A 564 9.80 -3.88 12.15
CA ILE A 564 9.51 -3.61 13.56
C ILE A 564 10.82 -3.40 14.32
N SER A 565 10.91 -2.29 15.04
CA SER A 565 11.99 -1.99 15.96
C SER A 565 11.45 -1.91 17.39
N VAL A 566 12.24 -2.35 18.34
CA VAL A 566 11.87 -2.43 19.76
C VAL A 566 12.85 -1.62 20.59
N SER A 567 12.33 -0.80 21.50
CA SER A 567 13.17 0.00 22.40
C SER A 567 14.05 -0.87 23.27
N PRO A 568 15.37 -0.66 23.30
CA PRO A 568 16.26 -1.40 24.19
C PRO A 568 16.04 -1.06 25.67
N TYR A 569 15.36 0.04 25.99
CA TYR A 569 15.09 0.52 27.34
C TYR A 569 13.74 0.08 27.91
N SER A 570 12.76 -0.07 27.05
CA SER A 570 11.39 -0.47 27.41
C SER A 570 10.84 -1.49 26.41
N PRO A 571 11.49 -2.63 26.26
CA PRO A 571 11.15 -3.62 25.24
C PRO A 571 9.76 -4.23 25.44
N ASP A 572 9.22 -4.26 26.64
CA ASP A 572 7.88 -4.78 26.91
C ASP A 572 6.76 -3.87 26.39
N ASP A 573 7.01 -2.56 26.29
CA ASP A 573 5.96 -1.55 26.08
C ASP A 573 6.23 -0.57 24.93
N THR A 574 7.41 -0.60 24.32
CA THR A 574 7.76 0.39 23.30
C THR A 574 8.36 -0.26 22.07
N ALA A 575 7.67 -0.11 20.96
CA ALA A 575 8.11 -0.51 19.63
C ALA A 575 7.64 0.52 18.59
N MET A 576 8.29 0.53 17.44
CA MET A 576 7.90 1.34 16.27
C MET A 576 7.89 0.46 15.02
N THR A 577 7.02 0.79 14.08
CA THR A 577 6.92 0.15 12.77
C THR A 577 6.57 1.19 11.72
N GLY A 578 7.01 0.99 10.50
CA GLY A 578 6.50 1.73 9.35
C GLY A 578 5.44 0.93 8.61
N THR A 579 4.49 1.62 8.00
CA THR A 579 3.47 1.04 7.13
C THR A 579 3.35 1.87 5.88
N GLN A 580 3.07 1.22 4.75
CA GLN A 580 2.77 1.95 3.52
C GLN A 580 1.46 2.71 3.70
N ASP A 581 1.36 3.94 3.18
CA ASP A 581 0.23 4.86 3.19
C ASP A 581 -0.27 5.29 4.59
N ASN A 582 0.07 4.55 5.65
CA ASN A 582 -0.42 4.77 7.02
C ASN A 582 0.66 5.20 8.02
N GLY A 583 1.84 5.60 7.53
CA GLY A 583 2.87 6.27 8.31
C GLY A 583 3.69 5.40 9.24
N THR A 584 4.34 6.04 10.20
CA THR A 584 5.13 5.38 11.24
C THR A 584 4.33 5.30 12.53
N LEU A 585 4.19 4.10 13.06
CA LEU A 585 3.36 3.76 14.20
C LEU A 585 4.20 3.53 15.45
N SER A 586 3.66 3.87 16.63
CA SER A 586 4.28 3.63 17.93
C SER A 586 3.38 2.80 18.84
N PHE A 587 3.91 1.66 19.32
CA PHE A 587 3.34 0.85 20.38
C PHE A 587 3.74 1.41 21.74
N THR A 588 2.79 1.52 22.65
CA THR A 588 2.97 2.08 24.01
C THR A 588 2.47 1.13 25.11
N GLY A 589 2.56 -0.18 24.85
CA GLY A 589 2.18 -1.20 25.85
C GLY A 589 0.72 -1.64 25.80
N SER A 590 -0.07 -1.15 24.84
CA SER A 590 -1.46 -1.54 24.66
C SER A 590 -1.75 -1.82 23.18
N PRO A 591 -2.80 -2.60 22.83
CA PRO A 591 -3.21 -2.79 21.44
C PRO A 591 -3.67 -1.51 20.73
N ARG A 592 -3.87 -0.45 21.47
CA ARG A 592 -4.12 0.89 20.93
C ARG A 592 -2.77 1.53 20.63
N TRP A 593 -2.47 1.70 19.35
CA TRP A 593 -1.22 2.31 18.90
C TRP A 593 -1.44 3.77 18.53
N TYR A 594 -0.35 4.48 18.41
CA TYR A 594 -0.30 5.89 18.12
C TYR A 594 0.44 6.14 16.80
N LEU A 595 -0.06 7.06 15.97
CA LEU A 595 0.54 7.50 14.71
C LEU A 595 1.17 8.88 14.88
N PRO A 596 2.46 8.98 15.16
CA PRO A 596 3.14 10.27 15.30
C PRO A 596 3.43 10.95 13.96
N LEU A 597 3.53 10.20 12.87
CA LEU A 597 3.89 10.69 11.54
C LEU A 597 3.09 9.98 10.46
N THR A 598 2.48 10.76 9.57
CA THR A 598 1.73 10.31 8.40
C THR A 598 2.62 10.15 7.16
N GLY A 599 2.08 9.66 6.05
CA GLY A 599 2.78 9.37 4.81
C GLY A 599 3.28 7.93 4.76
N ASP A 600 4.23 7.61 3.89
CA ASP A 600 4.88 6.30 3.87
C ASP A 600 5.78 6.09 5.08
N GLY A 601 5.63 4.98 5.77
CA GLY A 601 6.52 4.56 6.85
C GLY A 601 7.43 3.41 6.39
N GLY A 602 8.75 3.63 6.43
CA GLY A 602 9.76 2.61 6.11
C GLY A 602 10.32 1.94 7.37
N ASN A 603 11.62 2.07 7.54
CA ASN A 603 12.31 1.56 8.74
C ASN A 603 12.23 2.57 9.89
N SER A 604 12.31 2.05 11.12
CA SER A 604 12.39 2.87 12.33
C SER A 604 13.49 2.33 13.26
N GLY A 605 13.88 3.11 14.26
CA GLY A 605 14.89 2.67 15.22
C GLY A 605 15.00 3.56 16.43
N PHE A 606 15.74 3.03 17.39
CA PHE A 606 16.05 3.68 18.66
C PHE A 606 17.57 3.83 18.79
N ASP A 607 18.03 4.93 19.37
CA ASP A 607 19.42 5.04 19.75
C ASP A 607 19.71 4.08 20.92
N ALA A 608 20.81 3.35 20.84
CA ALA A 608 21.14 2.34 21.85
C ALA A 608 21.64 2.95 23.17
N THR A 609 21.97 4.23 23.21
CA THR A 609 22.60 4.92 24.37
C THR A 609 21.82 6.16 24.82
N ASP A 610 20.81 6.63 24.05
CA ASP A 610 19.89 7.70 24.43
C ASP A 610 18.44 7.20 24.38
N PRO A 611 17.74 7.07 25.51
CA PRO A 611 16.40 6.51 25.58
C PRO A 611 15.33 7.35 24.87
N HIS A 612 15.59 8.61 24.61
CA HIS A 612 14.64 9.53 24.00
C HIS A 612 14.87 9.73 22.50
N LEU A 613 16.07 9.38 21.97
CA LEU A 613 16.39 9.56 20.57
C LEU A 613 15.86 8.40 19.74
N ARG A 614 15.03 8.75 18.76
CA ARG A 614 14.41 7.83 17.81
C ARG A 614 14.54 8.37 16.40
N PHE A 615 14.43 7.49 15.42
CA PHE A 615 14.36 7.87 14.00
C PHE A 615 13.34 7.01 13.28
N HIS A 616 12.84 7.53 12.19
CA HIS A 616 12.09 6.78 11.20
C HIS A 616 12.51 7.19 9.80
N THR A 617 12.19 6.35 8.82
CA THR A 617 12.37 6.68 7.41
C THR A 617 11.04 6.73 6.68
N TYR A 618 11.03 7.53 5.63
CA TYR A 618 10.10 7.46 4.51
C TYR A 618 10.73 6.59 3.42
N THR A 619 10.63 7.01 2.17
CA THR A 619 11.25 6.32 1.03
C THR A 619 12.74 6.65 0.91
N GLY A 620 13.56 5.70 0.48
CA GLY A 620 15.02 5.87 0.39
C GLY A 620 15.67 6.10 1.77
N GLY A 621 16.62 7.00 1.83
CA GLY A 621 17.27 7.44 3.07
C GLY A 621 16.64 8.68 3.67
N GLN A 622 15.45 9.07 3.24
CA GLN A 622 14.69 10.19 3.76
C GLN A 622 14.23 9.88 5.18
N MET A 623 14.58 10.72 6.15
CA MET A 623 14.30 10.41 7.55
C MET A 623 14.19 11.64 8.42
N ASP A 624 13.49 11.43 9.54
CA ASP A 624 13.44 12.34 10.69
C ASP A 624 14.03 11.68 11.94
N VAL A 625 14.48 12.52 12.86
CA VAL A 625 14.85 12.15 14.22
C VAL A 625 14.00 12.89 15.23
N ASN A 626 13.81 12.29 16.40
CA ASN A 626 13.10 12.91 17.51
C ASN A 626 13.92 12.67 18.79
N TYR A 627 14.21 13.73 19.54
CA TYR A 627 14.93 13.70 20.80
C TYR A 627 13.99 13.71 22.03
N ASN A 628 12.68 13.67 21.79
CA ASN A 628 11.63 13.74 22.82
C ASN A 628 10.64 12.57 22.65
N ASP A 629 11.15 11.37 22.49
CA ASP A 629 10.35 10.18 22.25
C ASP A 629 9.52 10.27 20.96
N VAL A 630 8.21 10.15 21.03
CA VAL A 630 7.29 10.24 19.89
C VAL A 630 6.48 11.54 19.92
N ASP A 631 6.98 12.59 20.58
CA ASP A 631 6.30 13.89 20.57
C ASP A 631 6.08 14.36 19.12
N PRO A 632 4.84 14.52 18.67
CA PRO A 632 4.54 14.84 17.28
C PRO A 632 5.03 16.22 16.85
N THR A 633 5.38 17.07 17.80
CA THR A 633 5.87 18.44 17.53
C THR A 633 7.39 18.54 17.47
N SER A 634 8.11 17.45 17.69
CA SER A 634 9.56 17.42 17.89
C SER A 634 10.32 16.63 16.84
N TRP A 635 9.70 16.29 15.70
CA TRP A 635 10.37 15.59 14.60
C TRP A 635 11.20 16.54 13.75
N LEU A 636 12.46 16.19 13.54
CA LEU A 636 13.48 17.00 12.88
C LEU A 636 13.96 16.29 11.62
N TRP A 637 13.78 16.91 10.48
CA TRP A 637 14.23 16.38 9.21
C TRP A 637 15.75 16.37 9.10
N ILE A 638 16.32 15.24 8.69
CA ILE A 638 17.74 15.03 8.49
C ILE A 638 18.09 14.36 7.17
N GLY A 639 17.12 14.29 6.26
CA GLY A 639 17.20 13.49 5.03
C GLY A 639 17.66 14.23 3.78
N ASP A 640 18.00 15.53 3.84
CA ASP A 640 18.34 16.34 2.65
C ASP A 640 19.45 15.71 1.79
N ARG A 641 20.43 15.06 2.41
CA ARG A 641 21.50 14.38 1.67
C ARG A 641 20.99 13.36 0.69
N PHE A 642 19.93 12.65 1.03
CA PHE A 642 19.39 11.52 0.24
C PHE A 642 18.42 11.95 -0.85
N ILE A 643 18.03 13.22 -0.90
CA ILE A 643 17.14 13.78 -1.92
C ILE A 643 17.81 14.85 -2.77
N VAL A 644 18.73 15.65 -2.22
CA VAL A 644 19.37 16.76 -2.90
C VAL A 644 20.71 16.31 -3.51
N ASN A 645 20.75 16.16 -4.83
CA ASN A 645 21.96 15.73 -5.57
C ASN A 645 22.59 14.44 -5.02
N PHE A 646 21.77 13.46 -4.62
CA PHE A 646 22.27 12.17 -4.17
C PHE A 646 22.90 11.39 -5.35
N PRO A 647 24.15 10.88 -5.22
CA PRO A 647 24.87 10.32 -6.36
C PRO A 647 24.64 8.82 -6.59
N GLU A 648 23.83 8.16 -5.78
CA GLU A 648 23.66 6.71 -5.78
C GLU A 648 22.18 6.33 -5.89
N SER A 649 21.91 5.12 -6.39
CA SER A 649 20.58 4.51 -6.29
C SER A 649 20.30 4.05 -4.87
N GLN A 650 19.04 4.12 -4.46
CA GLN A 650 18.54 3.68 -3.16
C GLN A 650 17.43 2.65 -3.35
N ARG A 651 17.19 1.81 -2.33
CA ARG A 651 15.96 1.03 -2.24
C ARG A 651 14.79 1.95 -1.89
N PHE A 652 13.58 1.50 -2.19
CA PHE A 652 12.37 2.22 -1.77
C PHE A 652 12.36 2.36 -0.24
N TYR A 653 12.51 1.26 0.49
CA TYR A 653 12.83 1.29 1.92
C TYR A 653 14.31 0.94 2.11
N ALA A 654 15.15 1.95 2.25
CA ALA A 654 16.57 1.76 2.46
C ALA A 654 16.84 1.12 3.83
N PRO A 655 17.79 0.16 3.95
CA PRO A 655 18.16 -0.38 5.26
C PRO A 655 18.81 0.70 6.12
N VAL A 656 18.29 0.90 7.34
CA VAL A 656 18.76 1.91 8.30
C VAL A 656 18.89 1.28 9.67
N ILE A 657 20.01 1.52 10.34
CA ILE A 657 20.30 1.03 11.69
C ILE A 657 21.00 2.09 12.55
N SER A 658 20.82 2.04 13.85
CA SER A 658 21.66 2.76 14.83
C SER A 658 22.92 1.97 15.20
N ASP A 659 23.94 2.66 15.67
CA ASP A 659 25.12 2.04 16.25
C ASP A 659 24.80 1.50 17.67
N PRO A 660 25.17 0.27 18.02
CA PRO A 660 24.87 -0.29 19.34
C PRO A 660 25.69 0.33 20.49
N LEU A 661 26.77 1.08 20.18
CA LEU A 661 27.72 1.61 21.16
C LEU A 661 27.85 3.14 21.16
N PHE A 662 27.61 3.78 20.03
CA PHE A 662 27.84 5.22 19.84
C PHE A 662 26.53 5.96 19.60
N THR A 663 26.17 6.82 20.55
CA THR A 663 24.96 7.67 20.43
C THR A 663 24.99 8.53 19.18
N LYS A 664 23.81 8.87 18.67
CA LYS A 664 23.60 9.72 17.47
C LYS A 664 24.27 9.19 16.20
N THR A 665 24.72 7.92 16.22
CA THR A 665 25.34 7.29 15.06
C THR A 665 24.32 6.41 14.34
N ILE A 666 24.01 6.79 13.09
CA ILE A 666 23.03 6.11 12.23
C ILE A 666 23.71 5.75 10.91
N PHE A 667 23.41 4.56 10.40
CA PHE A 667 23.88 4.06 9.11
C PHE A 667 22.72 3.88 8.15
N VAL A 668 22.92 4.26 6.87
CA VAL A 668 21.97 4.08 5.77
C VAL A 668 22.67 3.33 4.63
N GLY A 669 22.00 2.29 4.11
CA GLY A 669 22.47 1.52 2.94
C GLY A 669 21.91 2.07 1.63
N ALA A 670 22.80 2.44 0.68
CA ALA A 670 22.50 2.76 -0.71
C ALA A 670 23.31 1.82 -1.62
N GLN A 671 24.18 2.31 -2.48
CA GLN A 671 25.24 1.51 -3.13
C GLN A 671 26.50 1.41 -2.27
N ARG A 672 26.68 2.36 -1.34
CA ARG A 672 27.59 2.32 -0.19
C ARG A 672 26.79 2.37 1.10
N VAL A 673 27.50 2.21 2.23
CA VAL A 673 26.93 2.58 3.53
C VAL A 673 27.27 4.04 3.80
N TRP A 674 26.29 4.80 4.25
CA TRP A 674 26.41 6.20 4.65
C TRP A 674 26.26 6.30 6.18
N ARG A 675 27.00 7.18 6.84
CA ARG A 675 27.04 7.25 8.30
C ARG A 675 26.94 8.70 8.77
N THR A 676 26.03 9.00 9.69
CA THR A 676 26.12 10.18 10.55
C THR A 676 26.63 9.79 11.95
N THR A 677 27.25 10.73 12.66
CA THR A 677 27.66 10.58 14.07
C THR A 677 27.06 11.68 14.95
N THR A 678 26.12 12.44 14.39
CA THR A 678 25.49 13.63 14.99
C THR A 678 23.97 13.55 14.96
N ALA A 679 23.40 12.40 14.51
CA ALA A 679 21.99 12.25 14.15
C ALA A 679 21.55 13.32 13.10
N GLY A 680 22.39 13.51 12.05
CA GLY A 680 22.11 14.39 10.92
C GLY A 680 22.47 15.86 11.11
N GLY A 681 23.04 16.27 12.29
CA GLY A 681 23.50 17.64 12.49
C GLY A 681 23.46 18.15 13.92
N ASP A 682 23.78 19.44 14.11
CA ASP A 682 23.64 20.10 15.40
C ASP A 682 22.17 20.19 15.80
N ARG A 683 21.82 19.69 16.98
CA ARG A 683 20.45 19.64 17.49
C ARG A 683 19.77 21.01 17.51
N THR A 684 20.48 22.06 17.96
CA THR A 684 19.88 23.40 18.04
C THR A 684 19.60 23.98 16.65
N PHE A 685 20.49 23.72 15.70
CA PHE A 685 20.24 24.07 14.29
C PHE A 685 19.03 23.33 13.74
N LEU A 686 18.95 22.01 13.96
CA LEU A 686 17.83 21.19 13.48
C LEU A 686 16.49 21.63 14.09
N GLU A 687 16.44 21.88 15.41
CA GLU A 687 15.24 22.38 16.10
C GLU A 687 14.76 23.74 15.57
N ASN A 688 15.66 24.62 15.19
CA ASN A 688 15.32 25.96 14.70
C ASN A 688 14.99 26.00 13.21
N HIS A 689 15.55 25.09 12.39
CA HIS A 689 15.51 25.20 10.93
C HIS A 689 14.99 23.94 10.21
N CYS A 690 14.89 22.80 10.89
CA CYS A 690 14.56 21.52 10.27
C CYS A 690 13.36 20.81 10.93
N ASN A 691 12.63 21.47 11.80
CA ASN A 691 11.45 20.90 12.46
C ASN A 691 10.31 20.80 11.46
N THR A 692 9.81 19.58 11.23
CA THR A 692 8.72 19.30 10.28
C THR A 692 7.34 19.59 10.87
N ALA A 693 7.22 19.74 12.20
CA ALA A 693 5.95 19.82 12.92
C ALA A 693 5.55 21.24 13.33
N VAL A 694 6.50 22.18 13.42
CA VAL A 694 6.24 23.52 13.99
C VAL A 694 6.12 24.58 12.91
N GLY A 695 4.97 25.27 12.89
CA GLY A 695 4.73 26.51 12.15
C GLY A 695 3.82 26.41 10.92
N GLU A 696 3.23 27.54 10.56
CA GLU A 696 2.42 27.72 9.34
C GLU A 696 3.24 27.59 8.05
N PHE A 697 4.56 27.68 8.20
CA PHE A 697 5.51 27.46 7.11
C PHE A 697 6.56 26.47 7.58
N PRO A 698 6.97 25.50 6.74
CA PRO A 698 8.14 24.70 7.04
C PRO A 698 9.32 25.63 7.29
N SER A 699 10.24 25.19 8.14
CA SER A 699 11.46 25.95 8.34
C SER A 699 12.07 26.29 6.97
N ASP A 700 12.60 27.43 6.84
CA ASP A 700 13.16 28.01 5.61
C ASP A 700 14.23 27.15 4.92
N LEU A 701 14.73 26.10 5.60
CA LEU A 701 15.82 25.26 5.14
C LEU A 701 15.45 23.80 4.83
N LEU A 702 14.19 23.39 5.02
CA LEU A 702 13.76 22.04 4.62
C LEU A 702 13.95 21.83 3.11
N TYR A 703 14.52 20.68 2.73
CA TYR A 703 14.75 20.26 1.32
C TYR A 703 15.69 21.16 0.51
N THR A 704 16.42 22.05 1.18
CA THR A 704 17.41 22.94 0.53
C THR A 704 18.80 22.34 0.44
N GLY A 705 19.06 21.23 1.10
CA GLY A 705 20.37 20.62 1.27
C GLY A 705 21.04 20.98 2.60
N ALA A 706 20.34 21.67 3.52
CA ALA A 706 20.88 22.12 4.81
C ALA A 706 20.61 21.15 5.96
N CYS A 707 19.43 20.51 5.96
CA CYS A 707 18.98 19.61 7.03
C CYS A 707 19.50 18.17 6.79
N GLY A 708 20.56 17.79 7.49
CA GLY A 708 21.26 16.53 7.22
C GLY A 708 22.05 16.59 5.90
N ASN A 709 22.90 17.55 5.78
CA ASN A 709 23.65 17.83 4.55
C ASN A 709 24.79 16.81 4.26
N ALA A 710 25.51 17.02 3.16
CA ALA A 710 26.59 16.13 2.72
C ALA A 710 27.77 16.01 3.70
N ALA A 711 28.00 17.00 4.57
CA ALA A 711 29.05 16.93 5.59
C ALA A 711 28.61 16.03 6.77
N GLU A 712 27.32 16.02 7.11
CA GLU A 712 26.75 15.19 8.17
C GLU A 712 26.61 13.71 7.76
N TRP A 713 26.52 13.44 6.47
CA TRP A 713 26.37 12.10 5.91
C TRP A 713 27.49 11.73 4.93
N PRO A 714 28.73 11.46 5.39
CA PRO A 714 29.79 10.94 4.53
C PRO A 714 29.57 9.45 4.20
N PRO A 715 29.92 9.01 2.97
CA PRO A 715 29.94 7.59 2.63
C PRO A 715 31.14 6.87 3.25
N LEU A 716 30.96 5.60 3.61
CA LEU A 716 32.02 4.73 4.11
C LEU A 716 32.79 4.07 2.94
N GLY A 717 34.11 4.28 2.91
CA GLY A 717 34.99 3.78 1.85
C GLY A 717 34.89 4.54 0.53
N ALA A 718 35.84 4.26 -0.35
CA ALA A 718 36.04 5.00 -1.61
C ALA A 718 35.14 4.50 -2.76
N SER A 719 34.70 3.20 -2.73
CA SER A 719 34.03 2.54 -3.84
C SER A 719 32.63 2.07 -3.44
N THR A 720 31.72 2.03 -4.42
CA THR A 720 30.39 1.42 -4.23
C THR A 720 30.54 -0.08 -4.00
N LEU A 721 29.86 -0.61 -2.97
CA LEU A 721 29.95 -2.03 -2.56
C LEU A 721 29.29 -2.95 -3.61
N THR A 722 28.33 -2.42 -4.35
CA THR A 722 27.65 -3.12 -5.43
C THR A 722 28.38 -3.02 -6.79
N GLY A 723 29.42 -2.19 -6.86
CA GLY A 723 30.18 -1.93 -8.09
C GLY A 723 31.27 -2.94 -8.41
N SER A 724 31.94 -2.75 -9.56
CA SER A 724 32.97 -3.67 -10.07
C SER A 724 34.28 -3.68 -9.25
N ALA A 725 34.50 -2.70 -8.37
CA ALA A 725 35.64 -2.68 -7.46
C ALA A 725 35.73 -3.92 -6.55
N PHE A 726 34.61 -4.56 -6.28
CA PHE A 726 34.51 -5.80 -5.50
C PHE A 726 34.27 -7.05 -6.40
N GLY A 727 34.66 -6.99 -7.67
CA GLY A 727 34.47 -8.04 -8.66
C GLY A 727 33.27 -7.82 -9.56
N THR A 728 33.19 -8.59 -10.66
CA THR A 728 32.14 -8.44 -11.69
C THR A 728 30.94 -9.36 -11.47
N THR A 729 31.07 -10.40 -10.63
CA THR A 729 29.96 -11.30 -10.28
C THR A 729 29.05 -10.65 -9.23
N LYS A 730 27.73 -10.90 -9.31
CA LYS A 730 26.72 -10.37 -8.39
C LYS A 730 26.85 -8.84 -8.23
N SER A 731 27.16 -8.14 -9.33
CA SER A 731 27.34 -6.68 -9.35
C SER A 731 26.05 -5.96 -9.73
N GLY A 732 25.88 -4.72 -9.28
CA GLY A 732 24.71 -3.89 -9.54
C GLY A 732 23.74 -3.86 -8.36
N GLY A 733 22.64 -3.15 -8.54
CA GLY A 733 21.61 -2.95 -7.53
C GLY A 733 22.10 -2.09 -6.35
N THR A 734 21.42 -2.27 -5.22
CA THR A 734 21.60 -1.53 -3.97
C THR A 734 21.81 -2.49 -2.80
N LEU A 735 22.24 -1.98 -1.67
CA LEU A 735 22.30 -2.75 -0.43
C LEU A 735 20.86 -3.06 0.05
N SER A 736 20.62 -4.29 0.41
CA SER A 736 19.35 -4.78 0.94
C SER A 736 19.35 -4.97 2.45
N SER A 737 20.53 -5.15 3.04
CA SER A 737 20.69 -5.29 4.49
C SER A 737 22.03 -4.73 4.95
N ILE A 738 22.03 -4.11 6.12
CA ILE A 738 23.23 -3.72 6.87
C ILE A 738 23.05 -4.11 8.34
N ALA A 739 24.13 -4.53 9.00
CA ALA A 739 24.08 -4.92 10.41
C ALA A 739 25.40 -4.58 11.13
N ARG A 740 25.29 -4.14 12.37
CA ARG A 740 26.45 -3.82 13.22
C ARG A 740 26.77 -4.95 14.17
N GLY A 741 28.07 -5.26 14.31
CA GLY A 741 28.58 -6.03 15.44
C GLY A 741 28.52 -5.23 16.74
N ASN A 742 28.41 -5.91 17.86
CA ASN A 742 28.50 -5.29 19.19
C ASN A 742 29.97 -5.03 19.59
N ASP A 743 30.70 -4.38 18.69
CA ASP A 743 32.09 -3.98 18.83
C ASP A 743 32.33 -2.60 18.19
N THR A 744 33.55 -2.08 18.26
CA THR A 744 33.89 -0.75 17.80
C THR A 744 34.03 -0.62 16.28
N GLY A 745 34.00 -1.70 15.51
CA GLY A 745 34.37 -1.61 14.09
C GLY A 745 33.63 -2.48 13.09
N THR A 746 33.01 -3.56 13.50
CA THR A 746 32.47 -4.55 12.57
C THR A 746 31.08 -4.10 12.02
N LEU A 747 31.02 -4.03 10.69
CA LEU A 747 29.80 -3.72 9.94
C LEU A 747 29.66 -4.71 8.78
N TRP A 748 28.52 -5.35 8.71
CA TRP A 748 28.12 -6.23 7.62
C TRP A 748 27.22 -5.47 6.65
N ALA A 749 27.38 -5.73 5.36
CA ALA A 749 26.55 -5.18 4.30
C ALA A 749 26.24 -6.25 3.24
N ALA A 750 25.03 -6.32 2.80
CA ALA A 750 24.60 -7.25 1.77
C ALA A 750 23.74 -6.57 0.70
N SER A 751 23.70 -7.15 -0.51
CA SER A 751 23.02 -6.54 -1.66
C SER A 751 21.88 -7.41 -2.19
N GLY A 752 20.91 -6.76 -2.86
CA GLY A 752 19.88 -7.43 -3.64
C GLY A 752 20.42 -8.28 -4.82
N ALA A 753 21.69 -8.11 -5.18
CA ALA A 753 22.38 -8.98 -6.15
C ALA A 753 23.13 -10.16 -5.51
N GLY A 754 23.00 -10.40 -4.20
CA GLY A 754 23.55 -11.58 -3.51
C GLY A 754 24.98 -11.43 -3.02
N ARG A 755 25.54 -10.22 -2.92
CA ARG A 755 26.86 -9.99 -2.30
C ARG A 755 26.75 -9.89 -0.80
N VAL A 756 27.80 -10.34 -0.10
CA VAL A 756 28.01 -10.13 1.34
C VAL A 756 29.43 -9.59 1.57
N LEU A 757 29.51 -8.46 2.29
CA LEU A 757 30.74 -7.75 2.59
C LEU A 757 30.84 -7.45 4.09
N VAL A 758 32.05 -7.41 4.62
CA VAL A 758 32.34 -7.10 6.03
C VAL A 758 33.41 -6.02 6.11
N SER A 759 33.18 -5.02 6.96
CA SER A 759 34.19 -4.07 7.41
C SER A 759 34.52 -4.36 8.87
N THR A 760 35.77 -4.20 9.27
CA THR A 760 36.23 -4.28 10.68
C THR A 760 36.64 -2.93 11.22
N ASN A 761 36.47 -1.85 10.46
CA ASN A 761 36.86 -0.49 10.83
C ASN A 761 35.76 0.54 10.47
N ALA A 762 34.49 0.15 10.53
CA ALA A 762 33.38 1.00 10.13
C ALA A 762 33.26 2.33 10.92
N ASN A 763 33.85 2.41 12.13
CA ASN A 763 33.88 3.62 12.97
C ASN A 763 35.19 4.41 12.83
N ALA A 764 36.00 4.19 11.78
CA ALA A 764 37.19 4.99 11.53
C ALA A 764 36.84 6.49 11.49
N ALA A 765 37.68 7.33 12.09
CA ALA A 765 37.48 8.78 12.14
C ALA A 765 37.44 9.43 10.75
N ASN A 766 38.23 8.90 9.81
CA ASN A 766 38.10 9.24 8.40
C ASN A 766 37.19 8.21 7.71
N PRO A 767 35.96 8.56 7.32
CA PRO A 767 35.03 7.63 6.65
C PRO A 767 35.58 7.04 5.35
N ALA A 768 36.39 7.77 4.59
CA ALA A 768 37.00 7.29 3.36
C ALA A 768 38.05 6.19 3.59
N ALA A 769 38.59 6.07 4.81
CA ALA A 769 39.55 5.02 5.21
C ALA A 769 38.86 3.70 5.61
N VAL A 770 37.55 3.65 5.65
CA VAL A 770 36.80 2.41 5.89
C VAL A 770 37.00 1.45 4.72
N THR A 771 37.33 0.20 5.05
CA THR A 771 37.54 -0.85 4.07
C THR A 771 36.53 -1.98 4.24
N PHE A 772 36.13 -2.58 3.12
CA PHE A 772 35.23 -3.73 3.11
C PHE A 772 35.91 -4.92 2.44
N THR A 773 35.66 -6.10 2.97
CA THR A 773 36.08 -7.38 2.39
C THR A 773 34.85 -8.11 1.89
N ARG A 774 34.81 -8.48 0.62
CA ARG A 774 33.76 -9.31 0.05
C ARG A 774 34.02 -10.77 0.41
N ILE A 775 33.04 -11.47 0.98
CA ILE A 775 33.19 -12.80 1.58
C ILE A 775 32.36 -13.91 0.92
N ASP A 776 31.46 -13.57 0.00
CA ASP A 776 30.64 -14.55 -0.72
C ASP A 776 31.30 -15.14 -1.98
N ALA A 777 32.31 -14.44 -2.54
CA ALA A 777 32.85 -14.73 -3.87
C ALA A 777 33.59 -16.06 -3.97
N ALA A 778 34.12 -16.58 -2.88
CA ALA A 778 34.95 -17.78 -2.86
C ALA A 778 34.13 -19.10 -2.70
N ASP A 779 32.86 -19.00 -2.33
CA ASP A 779 32.00 -20.15 -2.10
C ASP A 779 30.96 -20.32 -3.22
N PRO A 780 31.13 -21.30 -4.10
CA PRO A 780 30.21 -21.52 -5.21
C PRO A 780 28.87 -22.17 -4.79
N THR A 781 28.72 -22.57 -3.53
CA THR A 781 27.46 -23.12 -2.99
C THR A 781 26.47 -22.06 -2.56
N LEU A 782 26.90 -20.79 -2.50
CA LEU A 782 26.02 -19.67 -2.15
C LEU A 782 25.16 -19.25 -3.34
N PRO A 783 23.86 -19.10 -3.14
CA PRO A 783 22.95 -18.72 -4.21
C PRO A 783 23.25 -17.34 -4.79
N ASN A 784 23.01 -17.20 -6.10
CA ASN A 784 23.00 -15.90 -6.76
C ASN A 784 21.60 -15.30 -6.67
N ARG A 785 21.09 -15.08 -5.47
CA ARG A 785 19.78 -14.52 -5.17
C ARG A 785 19.91 -13.32 -4.24
N ALA A 786 18.86 -12.53 -4.14
CA ALA A 786 18.85 -11.37 -3.26
C ALA A 786 19.06 -11.79 -1.79
N VAL A 787 20.00 -11.16 -1.11
CA VAL A 787 20.13 -11.28 0.35
C VAL A 787 19.01 -10.47 0.98
N SER A 788 18.17 -11.08 1.80
CA SER A 788 17.07 -10.41 2.49
C SER A 788 17.50 -9.81 3.83
N SER A 789 18.30 -10.55 4.61
CA SER A 789 18.76 -10.08 5.90
C SER A 789 20.17 -10.59 6.26
N VAL A 790 20.87 -9.82 7.06
CA VAL A 790 22.09 -10.19 7.78
C VAL A 790 21.88 -9.92 9.26
N THR A 791 21.92 -10.96 10.08
CA THR A 791 21.76 -10.86 11.54
C THR A 791 23.06 -11.25 12.21
N VAL A 792 23.75 -10.27 12.79
CA VAL A 792 25.03 -10.48 13.49
C VAL A 792 24.77 -11.06 14.87
N ASP A 793 25.57 -12.06 15.25
CA ASP A 793 25.57 -12.61 16.61
C ASP A 793 26.00 -11.52 17.61
N PRO A 794 25.15 -11.14 18.59
CA PRO A 794 25.48 -10.06 19.54
C PRO A 794 26.66 -10.41 20.44
N THR A 795 27.07 -11.68 20.52
CA THR A 795 28.22 -12.14 21.31
C THR A 795 29.50 -12.31 20.47
N ASN A 796 29.37 -12.36 19.14
CA ASN A 796 30.52 -12.51 18.24
C ASN A 796 30.33 -11.70 16.94
N PRO A 797 30.96 -10.53 16.81
CA PRO A 797 30.77 -9.65 15.65
C PRO A 797 31.21 -10.26 14.30
N ASN A 798 32.00 -11.33 14.34
CA ASN A 798 32.44 -12.07 13.15
C ASN A 798 31.55 -13.26 12.78
N HIS A 799 30.46 -13.45 13.49
CA HIS A 799 29.46 -14.49 13.23
C HIS A 799 28.13 -13.86 12.83
N ALA A 800 27.53 -14.36 11.77
CA ALA A 800 26.21 -13.88 11.32
C ALA A 800 25.36 -15.00 10.70
N ILE A 801 24.07 -14.78 10.69
CA ILE A 801 23.09 -15.49 9.86
C ILE A 801 22.77 -14.62 8.65
N VAL A 802 22.85 -15.23 7.47
CA VAL A 802 22.52 -14.57 6.19
C VAL A 802 21.33 -15.29 5.57
N THR A 803 20.30 -14.54 5.21
CA THR A 803 19.12 -15.11 4.57
C THR A 803 18.99 -14.64 3.11
N PHE A 804 18.38 -15.49 2.28
CA PHE A 804 18.16 -15.22 0.87
C PHE A 804 16.66 -15.30 0.55
N SER A 805 16.19 -14.29 -0.15
CA SER A 805 14.87 -14.24 -0.78
C SER A 805 14.84 -15.15 -2.03
N GLY A 806 13.71 -15.17 -2.73
CA GLY A 806 13.54 -15.90 -3.99
C GLY A 806 13.44 -17.42 -3.82
N TYR A 807 13.63 -18.12 -4.93
CA TYR A 807 13.33 -19.55 -5.04
C TYR A 807 14.57 -20.34 -5.48
N ASN A 808 14.68 -21.57 -4.98
CA ASN A 808 15.76 -22.49 -5.38
C ASN A 808 15.69 -22.85 -6.88
N ALA A 809 14.50 -22.81 -7.48
CA ALA A 809 14.32 -23.06 -8.90
C ALA A 809 15.18 -22.12 -9.76
N SER A 810 15.30 -20.85 -9.37
CA SER A 810 16.13 -19.83 -10.05
C SER A 810 17.64 -20.07 -9.87
N THR A 811 18.06 -20.85 -8.87
CA THR A 811 19.48 -21.16 -8.57
C THR A 811 19.67 -22.62 -8.17
N ALA A 812 19.16 -23.55 -8.97
CA ALA A 812 19.13 -24.99 -8.66
C ALA A 812 20.50 -25.62 -8.34
N SER A 813 21.61 -25.08 -8.88
CA SER A 813 22.96 -25.50 -8.58
C SER A 813 23.49 -25.05 -7.21
N ALA A 814 22.87 -24.06 -6.59
CA ALA A 814 23.24 -23.48 -5.30
C ALA A 814 21.96 -23.19 -4.47
N PRO A 815 21.26 -24.23 -4.00
CA PRO A 815 20.01 -24.07 -3.26
C PRO A 815 20.24 -23.64 -1.81
N GLY A 816 19.21 -23.09 -1.19
CA GLY A 816 19.19 -22.74 0.22
C GLY A 816 18.77 -21.29 0.48
N HIS A 817 18.21 -21.05 1.65
CA HIS A 817 17.66 -19.76 2.04
C HIS A 817 18.29 -19.21 3.32
N VAL A 818 18.90 -20.06 4.15
CA VAL A 818 19.45 -19.68 5.46
C VAL A 818 20.87 -20.20 5.58
N PHE A 819 21.80 -19.33 5.86
CA PHE A 819 23.22 -19.67 5.99
C PHE A 819 23.82 -19.10 7.26
N ASN A 820 24.59 -19.93 7.95
CA ASN A 820 25.49 -19.52 9.02
C ASN A 820 26.83 -19.14 8.41
N VAL A 821 27.42 -18.04 8.82
CA VAL A 821 28.72 -17.57 8.34
C VAL A 821 29.63 -17.14 9.48
N VAL A 822 30.88 -17.59 9.45
CA VAL A 822 31.93 -17.15 10.36
C VAL A 822 33.06 -16.51 9.55
N PHE A 823 33.23 -15.22 9.73
CA PHE A 823 34.29 -14.42 9.10
C PHE A 823 35.58 -14.48 9.88
N ASN A 824 36.70 -14.68 9.22
CA ASN A 824 38.03 -14.59 9.82
C ASN A 824 38.71 -13.26 9.38
N PRO A 825 38.79 -12.24 10.24
CA PRO A 825 39.38 -10.97 9.88
C PRO A 825 40.89 -11.05 9.60
N GLY A 826 41.58 -12.05 10.15
CA GLY A 826 43.03 -12.23 9.94
C GLY A 826 43.39 -12.72 8.54
N THR A 827 42.50 -13.46 7.89
CA THR A 827 42.70 -14.00 6.53
C THR A 827 41.80 -13.32 5.49
N GLY A 828 40.77 -12.60 5.91
CA GLY A 828 39.76 -12.03 5.01
C GLY A 828 38.82 -13.07 4.38
N THR A 829 38.72 -14.28 4.94
CA THR A 829 37.92 -15.39 4.42
C THR A 829 36.74 -15.68 5.33
N ALA A 830 35.71 -16.37 4.81
CA ALA A 830 34.55 -16.81 5.59
C ALA A 830 34.27 -18.29 5.39
N ALA A 831 33.77 -18.92 6.44
CA ALA A 831 33.25 -20.30 6.40
C ALA A 831 31.71 -20.24 6.42
N TRP A 832 31.09 -20.92 5.48
CA TRP A 832 29.64 -20.93 5.29
C TRP A 832 29.06 -22.31 5.59
N THR A 833 27.88 -22.35 6.18
CA THR A 833 27.12 -23.59 6.45
C THR A 833 25.66 -23.36 6.11
N ASN A 834 25.10 -24.19 5.23
CA ASN A 834 23.68 -24.12 4.86
C ASN A 834 22.81 -24.69 5.98
N LEU A 835 21.91 -23.87 6.54
CA LEU A 835 20.96 -24.23 7.59
C LEU A 835 19.53 -24.37 7.08
N SER A 836 19.31 -24.36 5.76
CA SER A 836 17.97 -24.44 5.19
C SER A 836 17.28 -25.77 5.47
N TYR A 837 18.04 -26.86 5.54
CA TYR A 837 17.55 -28.22 5.84
C TYR A 837 16.21 -28.52 5.16
N ASP A 838 15.14 -28.67 5.94
CA ASP A 838 13.81 -29.07 5.51
C ASP A 838 12.75 -27.92 5.59
N ILE A 839 13.19 -26.65 5.56
CA ILE A 839 12.30 -25.49 5.51
C ILE A 839 11.47 -25.44 4.20
N GLY A 840 11.99 -26.08 3.14
CA GLY A 840 11.41 -26.07 1.81
C GLY A 840 11.83 -24.86 0.97
N ASP A 841 11.31 -24.79 -0.26
CA ASP A 841 11.62 -23.73 -1.20
C ASP A 841 10.65 -22.56 -1.01
N GLN A 842 10.96 -21.66 -0.09
CA GLN A 842 10.15 -20.49 0.22
C GLN A 842 11.03 -19.28 0.55
N PRO A 843 10.64 -18.06 0.13
CA PRO A 843 11.39 -16.84 0.47
C PRO A 843 11.53 -16.69 1.98
N VAL A 844 12.75 -16.40 2.43
CA VAL A 844 13.04 -16.00 3.82
C VAL A 844 13.31 -14.51 3.84
N ASN A 845 12.60 -13.77 4.72
CA ASN A 845 12.63 -12.31 4.73
C ASN A 845 13.60 -11.77 5.79
N ASP A 846 13.63 -12.39 6.99
CA ASP A 846 14.46 -11.95 8.10
C ASP A 846 14.84 -13.12 9.02
N ALA A 847 15.81 -12.90 9.91
CA ALA A 847 16.24 -13.89 10.91
C ALA A 847 16.63 -13.22 12.23
N VAL A 848 16.47 -13.94 13.35
CA VAL A 848 17.02 -13.58 14.64
C VAL A 848 17.60 -14.79 15.35
N LEU A 849 18.78 -14.62 15.96
CA LEU A 849 19.46 -15.64 16.73
C LEU A 849 19.21 -15.43 18.23
N ASP A 850 18.58 -16.40 18.88
CA ASP A 850 18.45 -16.42 20.34
C ASP A 850 19.71 -17.03 20.95
N VAL A 851 20.67 -16.19 21.30
CA VAL A 851 21.96 -16.64 21.85
C VAL A 851 21.85 -17.36 23.20
N ALA A 852 20.74 -17.16 23.93
CA ALA A 852 20.54 -17.84 25.22
C ALA A 852 20.25 -19.33 25.05
N THR A 853 19.59 -19.71 23.96
CA THR A 853 19.26 -21.12 23.64
C THR A 853 20.03 -21.66 22.46
N GLY A 854 20.59 -20.80 21.63
CA GLY A 854 21.18 -21.14 20.33
C GLY A 854 20.14 -21.43 19.25
N ASP A 855 18.87 -21.11 19.49
CA ASP A 855 17.80 -21.29 18.53
C ASP A 855 17.80 -20.19 17.49
N LEU A 856 17.45 -20.55 16.26
CA LEU A 856 17.31 -19.62 15.16
C LEU A 856 15.82 -19.49 14.79
N TYR A 857 15.35 -18.25 14.67
CA TYR A 857 14.02 -17.92 14.16
C TYR A 857 14.16 -17.22 12.82
N VAL A 858 13.31 -17.59 11.86
CA VAL A 858 13.24 -16.91 10.55
C VAL A 858 11.80 -16.54 10.23
N SER A 859 11.63 -15.42 9.57
CA SER A 859 10.38 -15.00 8.95
C SER A 859 10.35 -15.36 7.46
N THR A 860 9.17 -15.70 6.98
CA THR A 860 8.93 -16.08 5.59
C THR A 860 7.64 -15.42 5.08
N ASP A 861 7.29 -15.63 3.81
CA ASP A 861 6.00 -15.21 3.26
C ASP A 861 4.79 -15.96 3.87
N PHE A 862 5.03 -16.99 4.72
CA PHE A 862 3.97 -17.85 5.27
C PHE A 862 3.98 -17.95 6.79
N GLY A 863 4.79 -17.18 7.49
CA GLY A 863 4.86 -17.13 8.94
C GLY A 863 6.28 -17.13 9.51
N VAL A 864 6.40 -17.51 10.78
CA VAL A 864 7.67 -17.56 11.53
C VAL A 864 8.00 -18.99 11.93
N TYR A 865 9.21 -19.44 11.59
CA TYR A 865 9.70 -20.78 11.89
C TYR A 865 10.92 -20.74 12.81
N ARG A 866 11.11 -21.84 13.56
CA ARG A 866 12.20 -22.04 14.50
C ARG A 866 13.03 -23.25 14.14
N LEU A 867 14.35 -23.10 14.13
CA LEU A 867 15.32 -24.17 14.14
C LEU A 867 15.86 -24.30 15.56
N VAL A 868 15.53 -25.40 16.23
CA VAL A 868 16.03 -25.66 17.58
C VAL A 868 17.51 -26.02 17.51
N SER A 869 18.32 -25.44 18.38
CA SER A 869 19.76 -25.66 18.42
C SER A 869 20.13 -27.13 18.40
N GLY A 870 21.08 -27.50 17.54
CA GLY A 870 21.53 -28.88 17.36
C GLY A 870 20.57 -29.79 16.60
N THR A 871 19.45 -29.30 16.05
CA THR A 871 18.55 -30.06 15.20
C THR A 871 18.69 -29.64 13.72
N HIS A 872 18.08 -30.45 12.82
CA HIS A 872 18.05 -30.18 11.38
C HIS A 872 16.60 -30.10 10.87
N THR A 873 15.65 -29.77 11.75
CA THR A 873 14.22 -29.75 11.41
C THR A 873 13.62 -28.41 11.84
N TRP A 874 13.08 -27.69 10.87
CA TRP A 874 12.31 -26.47 11.09
C TRP A 874 10.90 -26.79 11.60
N ILE A 875 10.43 -26.05 12.57
CA ILE A 875 9.09 -26.15 13.16
C ILE A 875 8.45 -24.77 13.26
N PRO A 876 7.12 -24.63 13.40
CA PRO A 876 6.52 -23.35 13.74
C PRO A 876 7.14 -22.76 15.00
N ALA A 877 7.36 -21.46 15.02
CA ALA A 877 7.86 -20.80 16.22
C ALA A 877 6.89 -20.98 17.40
N ALA A 878 5.60 -20.77 17.18
CA ALA A 878 4.49 -21.03 18.11
C ALA A 878 3.15 -21.03 17.35
N ASP A 879 2.08 -21.43 18.03
CA ASP A 879 0.71 -21.32 17.52
C ASP A 879 0.20 -19.87 17.61
N GLY A 880 -0.78 -19.52 16.79
CA GLY A 880 -1.53 -18.26 16.88
C GLY A 880 -1.12 -17.14 15.89
N LEU A 881 -0.04 -17.32 15.13
CA LEU A 881 0.28 -16.43 14.01
C LEU A 881 -0.53 -16.87 12.78
N PRO A 882 -1.26 -15.96 12.10
CA PRO A 882 -1.92 -16.30 10.85
C PRO A 882 -0.90 -16.61 9.74
N MET A 883 -1.34 -17.28 8.69
CA MET A 883 -0.53 -17.47 7.48
C MET A 883 -0.49 -16.15 6.70
N VAL A 884 0.60 -15.44 6.84
CA VAL A 884 0.82 -14.10 6.28
C VAL A 884 2.32 -13.89 6.09
N ALA A 885 2.69 -13.04 5.14
CA ALA A 885 4.06 -12.59 4.99
C ALA A 885 4.52 -11.81 6.24
N VAL A 886 5.67 -12.18 6.78
CA VAL A 886 6.28 -11.51 7.94
C VAL A 886 7.51 -10.77 7.44
N SER A 887 7.44 -9.46 7.43
CA SER A 887 8.46 -8.56 6.85
C SER A 887 9.67 -8.36 7.74
N GLY A 888 9.52 -8.45 9.06
CA GLY A 888 10.63 -8.26 9.99
C GLY A 888 10.43 -8.93 11.34
N LEU A 889 11.54 -9.27 11.99
CA LEU A 889 11.64 -9.83 13.33
C LEU A 889 12.55 -8.98 14.21
N THR A 890 12.21 -8.87 15.50
CA THR A 890 13.10 -8.29 16.52
C THR A 890 13.03 -9.13 17.79
N LEU A 891 14.20 -9.50 18.32
CA LEU A 891 14.33 -10.19 19.60
C LEU A 891 14.86 -9.23 20.65
N ALA A 892 14.17 -9.12 21.78
CA ALA A 892 14.56 -8.28 22.91
C ALA A 892 14.45 -9.03 24.24
N ASN A 893 15.22 -8.62 25.24
CA ASN A 893 15.09 -9.14 26.60
C ASN A 893 14.02 -8.35 27.35
N SER A 894 13.08 -9.03 28.01
CA SER A 894 12.08 -8.38 28.85
C SER A 894 12.75 -7.67 30.04
N THR A 895 12.23 -6.50 30.40
CA THR A 895 12.60 -5.81 31.65
C THR A 895 11.78 -6.25 32.85
N ARG A 896 10.77 -7.11 32.64
CA ARG A 896 9.82 -7.57 33.66
C ARG A 896 10.07 -9.01 34.15
N GLY A 897 11.17 -9.61 33.74
CA GLY A 897 11.55 -10.98 34.08
C GLY A 897 12.63 -11.54 33.16
N ASP A 898 12.85 -12.84 33.24
CA ASP A 898 13.88 -13.54 32.44
C ASP A 898 13.41 -13.95 31.05
N ASP A 899 12.19 -13.54 30.63
CA ASP A 899 11.63 -13.85 29.33
C ASP A 899 12.35 -13.05 28.22
N ARG A 900 12.47 -13.66 27.04
CA ARG A 900 12.80 -12.97 25.81
C ARG A 900 11.53 -12.74 24.99
N LEU A 901 11.50 -11.65 24.27
CA LEU A 901 10.33 -11.20 23.51
C LEU A 901 10.67 -11.19 22.02
N LEU A 902 10.06 -12.09 21.26
CA LEU A 902 10.17 -12.11 19.81
C LEU A 902 8.98 -11.35 19.22
N TYR A 903 9.29 -10.27 18.50
CA TYR A 903 8.32 -9.43 17.80
C TYR A 903 8.31 -9.77 16.30
N ALA A 904 7.13 -9.74 15.70
CA ALA A 904 6.94 -9.99 14.27
C ALA A 904 6.04 -8.90 13.66
N ALA A 905 6.53 -8.24 12.62
CA ALA A 905 5.76 -7.35 11.76
C ALA A 905 5.15 -8.15 10.61
N THR A 906 3.84 -8.06 10.40
CA THR A 906 3.18 -8.78 9.32
C THR A 906 2.67 -7.83 8.25
N HIS A 907 2.74 -8.26 7.00
CA HIS A 907 2.24 -7.49 5.87
C HIS A 907 0.73 -7.74 5.67
N GLY A 908 -0.10 -6.99 6.44
CA GLY A 908 -1.57 -7.04 6.35
C GLY A 908 -2.31 -7.60 7.58
N ARG A 909 -1.59 -7.97 8.67
CA ARG A 909 -2.21 -8.51 9.90
C ARG A 909 -1.68 -7.84 11.19
N GLY A 910 -1.00 -6.68 11.07
CA GLY A 910 -0.46 -5.97 12.23
C GLY A 910 0.75 -6.68 12.87
N ALA A 911 1.03 -6.37 14.11
CA ALA A 911 2.18 -6.90 14.87
C ALA A 911 1.79 -7.99 15.86
N TYR A 912 2.74 -8.92 16.07
CA TYR A 912 2.60 -10.02 17.04
C TYR A 912 3.83 -10.09 17.93
N ARG A 913 3.64 -10.66 19.13
CA ARG A 913 4.72 -10.93 20.09
C ARG A 913 4.63 -12.35 20.62
N LEU A 914 5.78 -13.01 20.71
CA LEU A 914 5.94 -14.31 21.34
C LEU A 914 6.86 -14.21 22.56
N ARG A 915 6.43 -14.69 23.73
CA ARG A 915 7.26 -14.81 24.92
C ARG A 915 8.05 -16.11 24.88
N LEU A 916 9.38 -16.01 24.91
CA LEU A 916 10.34 -17.11 24.95
C LEU A 916 10.88 -17.21 26.38
N ARG A 917 10.66 -18.36 27.03
CA ARG A 917 11.11 -18.65 28.40
C ARG A 917 12.44 -19.43 28.44
#